data_0f35a4e25857e7687bc738665e6973ee
#
_entry.id   0f35a4e25857e7687bc738665e6973ee
#
_cell.length_a   1.000
_cell.length_b   1.000
_cell.length_c   1.000
_cell.angle_alpha   90.00
_cell.angle_beta   90.00
_cell.angle_gamma   90.00
#
_symmetry.space_group_name_H-M   'P 1'
#
loop_
_entity.id
_entity.type
_entity.pdbx_description
1 polymer ?
#
loop_
_entity_poly.entity_id
_entity_poly.type
_entity_poly.pdbx_seq_one_letter_code
_entity_poly.pdbx_strand_id
1 'polypeptide(L)'
;MKVYATECIRNVVLLGHGGCGKTSLIESMAFTTGIIKRVRTVTEGGTVSDYDKEEVKRKFSIQSSVIPLEVDGVKVNLLDTPGFFDFSGEVYEALSVADGAIIVINGKSGVEVGTRKSFDFCAKRGIPVIVYITCVEDEHVDASAIIDELRESYGNKIVPFHMPMKEGTEFKGFINAAKMLECRLQPNGTYYEKEVEEGVNEELDDYRQQLMEGVAETSEELMEKFFAEEPFTEEEIKTAIVSSVAKRDLMPVICGAINTDYGANILLHDMVKYFSAPGTVTDQFVGVKVKTDEPVSATYDVSQPVSAYVFKTIADPFVGRFSLVKITDGILKADSAVYNANRDAEERIGKLYILRGKEQIEVNALYAGDIGAIAKLSVTKTGDTLSPKANPIIFEKAEMPEPYTFVRYVTKTKGDEDKVSAALKKLMDEDLTLKEVNDKANRQMLLYGLGDQHLEIVKSKLADRYKVEIELVKPKVAFKETIRGKVEVRGKYKKQSGGHGQYGDVLMEFEPSGDLETPYVFDEKIFGGAVPKNYFPAVEKGIAESCLKGPLAGYPVVGIKATLTDGSYHPVDSSEMAFKMAAITAFKNGVMDAKPVLLEPIVNLKVDVLDKNTGDVMGDLNKRRGRILGMNPLEGGRQELVADIPLASLIGYSTDLRSMTGGSGEFSYEFSRYEQMPADAQDKVLKEAEAEKENIK
;
A
#
# COMPACT_ATOMS: atom_id res chain seq x y z
N MET A 1 -4.48 -4.27 33.79
CA MET A 1 -5.57 -4.86 33.00
C MET A 1 -5.68 -6.34 33.41
N LYS A 2 -6.89 -6.92 33.42
CA LYS A 2 -7.07 -8.36 33.67
C LYS A 2 -6.35 -9.19 32.62
N VAL A 3 -5.99 -10.41 32.96
CA VAL A 3 -5.61 -11.45 32.02
C VAL A 3 -6.89 -12.10 31.49
N TYR A 4 -6.96 -12.32 30.19
CA TYR A 4 -8.09 -12.95 29.52
C TYR A 4 -7.64 -14.32 28.97
N ALA A 5 -8.50 -15.33 29.10
CA ALA A 5 -8.32 -16.59 28.41
C ALA A 5 -8.59 -16.41 26.90
N THR A 6 -8.02 -17.26 26.06
CA THR A 6 -8.12 -17.14 24.58
C THR A 6 -9.58 -17.08 24.10
N GLU A 7 -10.47 -17.87 24.69
CA GLU A 7 -11.90 -17.88 24.38
C GLU A 7 -12.62 -16.54 24.69
N CYS A 8 -12.03 -15.74 25.59
CA CYS A 8 -12.53 -14.41 25.97
C CYS A 8 -11.80 -13.27 25.24
N ILE A 9 -11.24 -13.51 24.05
CA ILE A 9 -10.57 -12.50 23.23
C ILE A 9 -11.26 -12.41 21.86
N ARG A 10 -11.39 -11.19 21.34
CA ARG A 10 -11.80 -10.91 19.95
C ARG A 10 -10.86 -9.86 19.36
N ASN A 11 -10.29 -10.13 18.21
CA ASN A 11 -9.46 -9.17 17.46
C ASN A 11 -10.25 -8.72 16.23
N VAL A 12 -10.75 -7.51 16.25
CA VAL A 12 -11.73 -7.03 15.26
C VAL A 12 -11.19 -5.81 14.54
N VAL A 13 -11.08 -5.90 13.22
CA VAL A 13 -10.64 -4.78 12.38
C VAL A 13 -11.86 -4.00 11.86
N LEU A 14 -11.76 -2.66 11.86
CA LEU A 14 -12.74 -1.79 11.22
C LEU A 14 -12.23 -1.41 9.83
N LEU A 15 -13.03 -1.71 8.82
CA LEU A 15 -12.76 -1.46 7.41
C LEU A 15 -13.83 -0.55 6.79
N GLY A 16 -13.56 0.01 5.62
CA GLY A 16 -14.51 0.86 4.89
C GLY A 16 -13.84 2.07 4.26
N HIS A 17 -14.60 2.81 3.46
CA HIS A 17 -14.10 3.97 2.72
C HIS A 17 -13.64 5.11 3.64
N GLY A 18 -12.87 6.07 3.09
CA GLY A 18 -12.47 7.28 3.81
C GLY A 18 -13.69 8.12 4.19
N GLY A 19 -13.82 8.48 5.48
CA GLY A 19 -14.97 9.28 5.95
C GLY A 19 -16.25 8.50 6.26
N CYS A 20 -16.27 7.15 6.15
CA CYS A 20 -17.47 6.37 6.48
C CYS A 20 -17.79 6.28 7.98
N GLY A 21 -16.92 6.78 8.87
CA GLY A 21 -17.22 6.88 10.31
C GLY A 21 -16.53 5.85 11.21
N LYS A 22 -15.52 5.10 10.73
CA LYS A 22 -14.76 4.09 11.53
C LYS A 22 -14.27 4.64 12.86
N THR A 23 -13.44 5.68 12.80
CA THR A 23 -12.88 6.33 13.99
C THR A 23 -13.95 6.89 14.92
N SER A 24 -15.03 7.47 14.37
CA SER A 24 -16.17 7.96 15.17
C SER A 24 -16.91 6.83 15.88
N LEU A 25 -17.04 5.68 15.21
CA LEU A 25 -17.64 4.48 15.79
C LEU A 25 -16.81 3.94 16.96
N ILE A 26 -15.48 3.88 16.80
CA ILE A 26 -14.56 3.48 17.88
C ILE A 26 -14.62 4.45 19.06
N GLU A 27 -14.68 5.74 18.79
CA GLU A 27 -14.79 6.76 19.82
C GLU A 27 -16.08 6.60 20.63
N SER A 28 -17.22 6.31 19.95
CA SER A 28 -18.50 5.99 20.59
C SER A 28 -18.43 4.72 21.43
N MET A 29 -17.83 3.64 20.90
CA MET A 29 -17.60 2.38 21.64
C MET A 29 -16.71 2.58 22.87
N ALA A 30 -15.64 3.36 22.75
CA ALA A 30 -14.75 3.68 23.85
C ALA A 30 -15.44 4.51 24.94
N PHE A 31 -16.36 5.38 24.56
CA PHE A 31 -17.21 6.11 25.50
C PHE A 31 -18.22 5.20 26.22
N THR A 32 -18.93 4.36 25.47
CA THR A 32 -19.91 3.40 25.99
C THR A 32 -19.27 2.44 26.99
N THR A 33 -18.03 2.01 26.77
CA THR A 33 -17.30 1.13 27.70
C THR A 33 -16.59 1.90 28.82
N GLY A 34 -16.75 3.23 28.91
CA GLY A 34 -16.21 4.07 29.98
C GLY A 34 -14.68 4.29 29.88
N ILE A 35 -14.06 3.94 28.79
CA ILE A 35 -12.62 4.14 28.55
C ILE A 35 -12.29 5.61 28.41
N ILE A 36 -13.14 6.34 27.69
CA ILE A 36 -13.06 7.80 27.57
C ILE A 36 -14.27 8.43 28.25
N LYS A 37 -14.10 9.67 28.74
CA LYS A 37 -15.15 10.41 29.44
C LYS A 37 -15.94 11.35 28.53
N ARG A 38 -15.52 11.55 27.32
CA ARG A 38 -16.13 12.45 26.35
C ARG A 38 -15.82 11.94 24.95
N VAL A 39 -16.82 11.85 24.09
CA VAL A 39 -16.69 11.60 22.65
C VAL A 39 -16.11 12.84 21.98
N ARG A 40 -15.14 12.65 21.12
CA ARG A 40 -14.55 13.69 20.26
C ARG A 40 -14.80 13.38 18.80
N THR A 41 -14.99 14.42 18.02
CA THR A 41 -15.07 14.26 16.57
C THR A 41 -13.67 14.26 15.94
N VAL A 42 -13.51 13.63 14.80
CA VAL A 42 -12.25 13.67 14.03
C VAL A 42 -11.87 15.10 13.67
N THR A 43 -12.87 15.96 13.43
CA THR A 43 -12.65 17.39 13.11
C THR A 43 -12.15 18.19 14.31
N GLU A 44 -12.52 17.85 15.53
CA GLU A 44 -11.94 18.44 16.75
C GLU A 44 -10.50 17.96 16.94
N GLY A 45 -10.21 16.74 16.54
CA GLY A 45 -8.91 16.07 16.69
C GLY A 45 -8.69 15.48 18.08
N GLY A 46 -7.75 14.55 18.18
CA GLY A 46 -7.37 13.89 19.42
C GLY A 46 -8.40 12.88 19.91
N THR A 47 -9.01 12.15 18.99
CA THR A 47 -9.77 10.92 19.26
C THR A 47 -8.84 9.86 19.87
N VAL A 48 -9.41 8.78 20.40
CA VAL A 48 -8.61 7.72 21.03
C VAL A 48 -7.67 7.02 20.04
N SER A 49 -8.02 6.95 18.76
CA SER A 49 -7.24 6.30 17.72
C SER A 49 -6.37 7.25 16.90
N ASP A 50 -6.87 8.44 16.53
CA ASP A 50 -6.13 9.44 15.74
C ASP A 50 -5.36 10.39 16.67
N TYR A 51 -4.22 9.97 17.16
CA TYR A 51 -3.38 10.74 18.10
C TYR A 51 -2.06 11.23 17.52
N ASP A 52 -1.68 10.77 16.32
CA ASP A 52 -0.48 11.28 15.64
C ASP A 52 -0.70 12.73 15.21
N LYS A 53 0.37 13.54 15.23
CA LYS A 53 0.29 14.96 14.87
C LYS A 53 -0.22 15.19 13.45
N GLU A 54 0.17 14.32 12.51
CA GLU A 54 -0.27 14.43 11.12
C GLU A 54 -1.77 14.06 10.98
N GLU A 55 -2.26 13.07 11.73
CA GLU A 55 -3.69 12.70 11.78
C GLU A 55 -4.53 13.86 12.32
N VAL A 56 -4.13 14.42 13.46
CA VAL A 56 -4.79 15.57 14.09
C VAL A 56 -4.79 16.79 13.15
N LYS A 57 -3.69 17.05 12.45
CA LYS A 57 -3.56 18.17 11.51
C LYS A 57 -4.40 17.99 10.26
N ARG A 58 -4.43 16.77 9.72
CA ARG A 58 -5.09 16.45 8.44
C ARG A 58 -6.54 16.02 8.58
N LYS A 59 -6.98 15.67 9.81
CA LYS A 59 -8.35 15.26 10.12
C LYS A 59 -8.76 13.93 9.48
N PHE A 60 -7.82 13.00 9.35
CA PHE A 60 -8.08 11.63 8.93
C PHE A 60 -7.00 10.68 9.46
N SER A 61 -7.34 9.40 9.59
CA SER A 61 -6.45 8.33 10.06
C SER A 61 -5.36 8.02 9.02
N ILE A 62 -4.13 7.90 9.47
CA ILE A 62 -2.95 7.58 8.66
C ILE A 62 -2.37 6.23 9.05
N GLN A 63 -2.41 5.90 10.34
CA GLN A 63 -1.89 4.66 10.90
C GLN A 63 -3.00 3.84 11.53
N SER A 64 -2.84 2.52 11.56
CA SER A 64 -3.73 1.67 12.33
C SER A 64 -3.44 1.78 13.82
N SER A 65 -4.50 1.81 14.63
CA SER A 65 -4.43 1.91 16.08
C SER A 65 -5.16 0.74 16.75
N VAL A 66 -4.65 0.27 17.88
CA VAL A 66 -5.28 -0.78 18.67
C VAL A 66 -5.99 -0.16 19.86
N ILE A 67 -7.29 -0.45 20.01
CA ILE A 67 -8.14 0.07 21.11
C ILE A 67 -8.79 -1.14 21.82
N PRO A 68 -8.20 -1.62 22.92
CA PRO A 68 -8.78 -2.72 23.70
C PRO A 68 -9.93 -2.26 24.56
N LEU A 69 -11.09 -2.91 24.42
CA LEU A 69 -12.32 -2.70 25.18
C LEU A 69 -12.63 -3.95 26.02
N GLU A 70 -13.41 -3.81 27.09
CA GLU A 70 -13.98 -4.93 27.85
C GLU A 70 -15.50 -4.89 27.73
N VAL A 71 -16.10 -5.96 27.22
CA VAL A 71 -17.54 -6.11 27.02
C VAL A 71 -17.95 -7.51 27.49
N ASP A 72 -18.88 -7.63 28.39
CA ASP A 72 -19.39 -8.90 28.92
C ASP A 72 -18.30 -9.89 29.40
N GLY A 73 -17.20 -9.36 29.94
CA GLY A 73 -16.08 -10.17 30.40
C GLY A 73 -15.13 -10.61 29.25
N VAL A 74 -15.40 -10.23 28.02
CA VAL A 74 -14.58 -10.46 26.82
C VAL A 74 -13.75 -9.24 26.52
N LYS A 75 -12.48 -9.43 26.18
CA LYS A 75 -11.59 -8.39 25.67
C LYS A 75 -11.73 -8.29 24.16
N VAL A 76 -12.16 -7.15 23.67
CA VAL A 76 -12.25 -6.84 22.24
C VAL A 76 -11.11 -5.89 21.87
N ASN A 77 -10.15 -6.35 21.12
CA ASN A 77 -9.09 -5.50 20.53
C ASN A 77 -9.63 -4.95 19.21
N LEU A 78 -10.09 -3.69 19.21
CA LEU A 78 -10.48 -2.99 17.98
C LEU A 78 -9.23 -2.48 17.28
N LEU A 79 -9.14 -2.75 15.97
CA LEU A 79 -8.08 -2.30 15.07
C LEU A 79 -8.69 -1.22 14.17
N ASP A 80 -8.48 0.07 14.49
CA ASP A 80 -8.87 1.18 13.62
C ASP A 80 -7.93 1.24 12.42
N THR A 81 -8.47 1.38 11.22
CA THR A 81 -7.66 1.44 9.99
C THR A 81 -7.94 2.68 9.17
N PRO A 82 -6.94 3.21 8.47
CA PRO A 82 -7.14 4.29 7.51
C PRO A 82 -8.11 3.89 6.40
N GLY A 83 -8.95 4.82 5.95
CA GLY A 83 -9.86 4.59 4.83
C GLY A 83 -9.33 5.07 3.48
N PHE A 84 -8.22 5.81 3.44
CA PHE A 84 -7.58 6.25 2.21
C PHE A 84 -6.61 5.19 1.68
N PHE A 85 -6.65 4.94 0.38
CA PHE A 85 -5.85 3.90 -0.28
C PHE A 85 -4.34 4.16 -0.22
N ASP A 86 -3.93 5.42 -0.04
CA ASP A 86 -2.53 5.79 0.22
C ASP A 86 -1.93 5.10 1.45
N PHE A 87 -2.76 4.62 2.36
CA PHE A 87 -2.35 3.97 3.61
C PHE A 87 -2.84 2.53 3.70
N SER A 88 -3.13 1.89 2.57
CA SER A 88 -3.62 0.50 2.58
C SER A 88 -2.64 -0.49 3.20
N GLY A 89 -1.35 -0.21 3.24
CA GLY A 89 -0.37 -1.00 4.00
C GLY A 89 -0.79 -1.23 5.45
N GLU A 90 -1.30 -0.21 6.11
CA GLU A 90 -1.84 -0.26 7.47
C GLU A 90 -3.05 -1.18 7.61
N VAL A 91 -3.89 -1.24 6.56
CA VAL A 91 -5.03 -2.16 6.48
C VAL A 91 -4.53 -3.61 6.41
N TYR A 92 -3.51 -3.89 5.58
CA TYR A 92 -2.93 -5.23 5.45
C TYR A 92 -2.28 -5.70 6.76
N GLU A 93 -1.57 -4.81 7.48
CA GLU A 93 -1.00 -5.11 8.79
C GLU A 93 -2.10 -5.48 9.80
N ALA A 94 -3.17 -4.69 9.90
CA ALA A 94 -4.29 -4.95 10.80
C ALA A 94 -5.04 -6.24 10.47
N LEU A 95 -5.31 -6.48 9.18
CA LEU A 95 -5.95 -7.70 8.68
C LEU A 95 -5.13 -8.97 8.98
N SER A 96 -3.81 -8.86 9.04
CA SER A 96 -2.95 -10.02 9.32
C SER A 96 -3.16 -10.63 10.71
N VAL A 97 -3.78 -9.88 11.63
CA VAL A 97 -3.99 -10.30 13.03
C VAL A 97 -5.46 -10.28 13.46
N ALA A 98 -6.37 -9.85 12.58
CA ALA A 98 -7.79 -9.79 12.89
C ALA A 98 -8.47 -11.16 12.80
N ASP A 99 -9.39 -11.45 13.71
CA ASP A 99 -10.22 -12.66 13.73
C ASP A 99 -11.65 -12.39 13.24
N GLY A 100 -12.02 -11.10 13.11
CA GLY A 100 -13.29 -10.62 12.56
C GLY A 100 -13.16 -9.22 12.01
N ALA A 101 -14.05 -8.82 11.11
CA ALA A 101 -14.07 -7.50 10.51
C ALA A 101 -15.45 -6.84 10.60
N ILE A 102 -15.44 -5.53 10.85
CA ILE A 102 -16.62 -4.68 10.70
C ILE A 102 -16.40 -3.83 9.46
N ILE A 103 -17.25 -4.01 8.44
CA ILE A 103 -17.26 -3.14 7.27
C ILE A 103 -18.25 -2.00 7.53
N VAL A 104 -17.70 -0.79 7.69
CA VAL A 104 -18.47 0.41 8.00
C VAL A 104 -18.88 1.10 6.69
N ILE A 105 -20.17 1.35 6.52
CA ILE A 105 -20.76 2.02 5.36
C ILE A 105 -21.42 3.31 5.86
N ASN A 106 -21.11 4.42 5.21
CA ASN A 106 -21.84 5.66 5.48
C ASN A 106 -23.21 5.61 4.77
N GLY A 107 -24.29 5.67 5.53
CA GLY A 107 -25.64 5.61 4.98
C GLY A 107 -25.95 6.70 3.93
N LYS A 108 -25.30 7.86 4.03
CA LYS A 108 -25.48 8.95 3.04
C LYS A 108 -24.78 8.69 1.71
N SER A 109 -23.65 8.00 1.74
CA SER A 109 -22.83 7.72 0.54
C SER A 109 -23.12 6.35 -0.08
N GLY A 110 -23.71 5.42 0.69
CA GLY A 110 -23.97 4.05 0.24
C GLY A 110 -22.69 3.22 0.05
N VAL A 111 -22.73 2.28 -0.89
CA VAL A 111 -21.63 1.35 -1.17
C VAL A 111 -20.55 2.01 -2.03
N GLU A 112 -19.47 2.44 -1.40
CA GLU A 112 -18.32 3.09 -2.04
C GLU A 112 -17.24 2.08 -2.45
N VAL A 113 -16.25 2.52 -3.22
CA VAL A 113 -15.12 1.68 -3.65
C VAL A 113 -14.37 1.07 -2.46
N GLY A 114 -14.14 1.83 -1.38
CA GLY A 114 -13.49 1.31 -0.18
C GLY A 114 -14.30 0.24 0.52
N THR A 115 -15.63 0.29 0.43
CA THR A 115 -16.53 -0.78 0.91
C THR A 115 -16.30 -2.06 0.14
N ARG A 116 -16.30 -2.01 -1.19
CA ARG A 116 -16.08 -3.18 -2.06
C ARG A 116 -14.69 -3.80 -1.83
N LYS A 117 -13.64 -2.98 -1.79
CA LYS A 117 -12.27 -3.45 -1.45
C LYS A 117 -12.22 -4.10 -0.06
N SER A 118 -12.99 -3.62 0.91
CA SER A 118 -13.05 -4.21 2.25
C SER A 118 -13.63 -5.63 2.22
N PHE A 119 -14.66 -5.88 1.41
CA PHE A 119 -15.18 -7.23 1.19
C PHE A 119 -14.15 -8.13 0.51
N ASP A 120 -13.45 -7.63 -0.51
CA ASP A 120 -12.39 -8.38 -1.21
C ASP A 120 -11.25 -8.77 -0.26
N PHE A 121 -10.80 -7.86 0.60
CA PHE A 121 -9.79 -8.13 1.63
C PHE A 121 -10.24 -9.22 2.60
N CYS A 122 -11.47 -9.14 3.10
CA CYS A 122 -12.02 -10.14 4.02
C CYS A 122 -12.19 -11.50 3.33
N ALA A 123 -12.64 -11.52 2.08
CA ALA A 123 -12.79 -12.75 1.30
C ALA A 123 -11.43 -13.42 1.05
N LYS A 124 -10.41 -12.67 0.61
CA LYS A 124 -9.05 -13.18 0.38
C LYS A 124 -8.42 -13.74 1.66
N ARG A 125 -8.67 -13.12 2.81
CA ARG A 125 -8.14 -13.53 4.11
C ARG A 125 -9.01 -14.53 4.85
N GLY A 126 -10.20 -14.79 4.37
CA GLY A 126 -11.15 -15.68 5.05
C GLY A 126 -11.64 -15.17 6.41
N ILE A 127 -11.83 -13.85 6.56
CA ILE A 127 -12.23 -13.21 7.82
C ILE A 127 -13.76 -13.06 7.88
N PRO A 128 -14.43 -13.45 8.99
CA PRO A 128 -15.86 -13.20 9.21
C PRO A 128 -16.17 -11.70 9.20
N VAL A 129 -17.34 -11.34 8.66
CA VAL A 129 -17.75 -9.94 8.46
C VAL A 129 -19.08 -9.65 9.15
N ILE A 130 -19.15 -8.50 9.83
CA ILE A 130 -20.38 -7.79 10.17
C ILE A 130 -20.38 -6.47 9.41
N VAL A 131 -21.46 -6.14 8.73
CA VAL A 131 -21.64 -4.84 8.06
C VAL A 131 -22.32 -3.88 9.04
N TYR A 132 -21.83 -2.64 9.09
CA TYR A 132 -22.40 -1.60 9.94
C TYR A 132 -22.73 -0.34 9.13
N ILE A 133 -24.01 -0.03 8.97
CA ILE A 133 -24.49 1.17 8.27
C ILE A 133 -24.63 2.31 9.28
N THR A 134 -23.89 3.40 9.04
CA THR A 134 -23.88 4.58 9.90
C THR A 134 -24.84 5.66 9.42
N CYS A 135 -25.06 6.69 10.22
CA CYS A 135 -25.88 7.87 9.89
C CYS A 135 -27.34 7.55 9.55
N VAL A 136 -27.88 6.45 10.06
CA VAL A 136 -29.29 6.07 9.79
C VAL A 136 -30.31 7.03 10.43
N GLU A 137 -29.86 7.91 11.31
CA GLU A 137 -30.66 9.02 11.88
C GLU A 137 -30.98 10.12 10.87
N ASP A 138 -30.24 10.21 9.77
CA ASP A 138 -30.50 11.20 8.72
C ASP A 138 -31.74 10.81 7.91
N GLU A 139 -32.60 11.80 7.62
CA GLU A 139 -33.85 11.57 6.90
C GLU A 139 -33.68 11.05 5.46
N HIS A 140 -32.53 11.35 4.84
CA HIS A 140 -32.21 10.95 3.46
C HIS A 140 -31.56 9.57 3.34
N VAL A 141 -31.29 8.90 4.47
CA VAL A 141 -30.67 7.58 4.46
C VAL A 141 -31.72 6.50 4.31
N ASP A 142 -31.59 5.70 3.27
CA ASP A 142 -32.34 4.49 2.99
C ASP A 142 -31.46 3.26 3.20
N ALA A 143 -31.62 2.62 4.37
CA ALA A 143 -30.81 1.45 4.73
C ALA A 143 -31.22 0.21 3.90
N SER A 144 -32.51 0.09 3.51
CA SER A 144 -33.02 -0.99 2.71
C SER A 144 -32.37 -1.01 1.33
N ALA A 145 -32.31 0.15 0.64
CA ALA A 145 -31.67 0.27 -0.66
C ALA A 145 -30.16 -0.12 -0.60
N ILE A 146 -29.46 0.21 0.49
CA ILE A 146 -28.05 -0.19 0.67
C ILE A 146 -27.93 -1.71 0.85
N ILE A 147 -28.83 -2.32 1.62
CA ILE A 147 -28.87 -3.78 1.80
C ILE A 147 -29.15 -4.49 0.48
N ASP A 148 -30.09 -3.98 -0.31
CA ASP A 148 -30.42 -4.55 -1.63
C ASP A 148 -29.22 -4.48 -2.58
N GLU A 149 -28.48 -3.35 -2.63
CA GLU A 149 -27.25 -3.24 -3.43
C GLU A 149 -26.16 -4.23 -2.96
N LEU A 150 -26.05 -4.46 -1.67
CA LEU A 150 -25.13 -5.46 -1.11
C LEU A 150 -25.58 -6.88 -1.49
N ARG A 151 -26.87 -7.17 -1.42
CA ARG A 151 -27.44 -8.48 -1.81
C ARG A 151 -27.27 -8.75 -3.31
N GLU A 152 -27.46 -7.75 -4.15
CA GLU A 152 -27.16 -7.87 -5.59
C GLU A 152 -25.68 -8.23 -5.84
N SER A 153 -24.77 -7.66 -5.04
CA SER A 153 -23.32 -7.86 -5.22
C SER A 153 -22.79 -9.14 -4.58
N TYR A 154 -23.32 -9.54 -3.41
CA TYR A 154 -22.78 -10.61 -2.58
C TYR A 154 -23.76 -11.75 -2.26
N GLY A 155 -25.01 -11.66 -2.74
CA GLY A 155 -26.03 -12.71 -2.59
C GLY A 155 -26.70 -12.76 -1.22
N ASN A 156 -27.43 -13.85 -0.97
CA ASN A 156 -28.28 -14.05 0.21
C ASN A 156 -27.52 -14.18 1.52
N LYS A 157 -26.19 -14.28 1.52
CA LYS A 157 -25.38 -14.22 2.74
C LYS A 157 -25.39 -12.85 3.43
N ILE A 158 -25.81 -11.79 2.73
CA ILE A 158 -26.07 -10.49 3.34
C ILE A 158 -27.47 -10.57 3.98
N VAL A 159 -27.53 -10.50 5.31
CA VAL A 159 -28.76 -10.66 6.08
C VAL A 159 -29.02 -9.45 6.98
N PRO A 160 -30.17 -8.79 6.86
CA PRO A 160 -30.51 -7.63 7.68
C PRO A 160 -30.87 -8.07 9.13
N PHE A 161 -30.14 -7.50 10.11
CA PHE A 161 -30.44 -7.73 11.53
C PHE A 161 -31.21 -6.60 12.17
N HIS A 162 -30.93 -5.37 11.74
CA HIS A 162 -31.53 -4.18 12.32
C HIS A 162 -32.25 -3.35 11.25
N MET A 163 -33.53 -3.11 11.44
CA MET A 163 -34.33 -2.15 10.68
C MET A 163 -34.37 -0.82 11.45
N PRO A 164 -33.92 0.30 10.90
CA PRO A 164 -34.02 1.61 11.54
C PRO A 164 -35.47 2.04 11.70
N MET A 165 -35.83 2.55 12.88
CA MET A 165 -37.15 3.05 13.19
C MET A 165 -37.20 4.58 13.14
N LYS A 166 -38.07 5.13 12.32
CA LYS A 166 -38.30 6.59 12.23
C LYS A 166 -39.78 6.92 12.43
N GLU A 167 -40.08 7.97 13.19
CA GLU A 167 -41.39 8.59 13.24
C GLU A 167 -41.32 9.96 12.56
N GLY A 168 -41.81 10.04 11.31
CA GLY A 168 -41.54 11.16 10.42
C GLY A 168 -40.06 11.23 10.06
N THR A 169 -39.37 12.31 10.41
CA THR A 169 -37.93 12.49 10.20
C THR A 169 -37.09 12.16 11.45
N GLU A 170 -37.72 11.83 12.57
CA GLU A 170 -37.03 11.59 13.83
C GLU A 170 -36.70 10.10 14.01
N PHE A 171 -35.43 9.80 14.23
CA PHE A 171 -34.95 8.45 14.53
C PHE A 171 -35.37 8.06 15.97
N LYS A 172 -35.98 6.90 16.14
CA LYS A 172 -36.52 6.40 17.39
C LYS A 172 -35.84 5.15 17.94
N GLY A 173 -35.03 4.47 17.12
CA GLY A 173 -34.38 3.23 17.50
C GLY A 173 -34.30 2.24 16.34
N PHE A 174 -34.30 0.95 16.67
CA PHE A 174 -34.31 -0.12 15.65
C PHE A 174 -35.24 -1.23 16.03
N ILE A 175 -35.63 -2.03 15.04
CA ILE A 175 -36.22 -3.34 15.24
C ILE A 175 -35.18 -4.40 14.93
N ASN A 176 -34.94 -5.31 15.85
CA ASN A 176 -34.10 -6.47 15.65
C ASN A 176 -34.92 -7.57 14.97
N ALA A 177 -34.69 -7.78 13.66
CA ALA A 177 -35.44 -8.76 12.85
C ALA A 177 -35.16 -10.22 13.26
N ALA A 178 -33.98 -10.51 13.84
CA ALA A 178 -33.66 -11.85 14.32
C ALA A 178 -34.46 -12.23 15.60
N LYS A 179 -34.71 -11.26 16.47
CA LYS A 179 -35.43 -11.47 17.74
C LYS A 179 -36.86 -10.96 17.73
N MET A 180 -37.29 -10.26 16.70
CA MET A 180 -38.59 -9.56 16.63
C MET A 180 -38.78 -8.62 17.84
N LEU A 181 -37.75 -7.85 18.17
CA LEU A 181 -37.75 -6.90 19.28
C LEU A 181 -37.55 -5.47 18.76
N GLU A 182 -38.47 -4.58 19.14
CA GLU A 182 -38.34 -3.13 19.01
C GLU A 182 -37.44 -2.61 20.12
N CYS A 183 -36.26 -2.07 19.74
CA CYS A 183 -35.34 -1.40 20.68
C CYS A 183 -35.54 0.11 20.57
N ARG A 184 -36.46 0.66 21.36
CA ARG A 184 -36.84 2.07 21.33
C ARG A 184 -35.96 2.89 22.25
N LEU A 185 -35.47 3.99 21.73
CA LEU A 185 -34.56 4.90 22.38
C LEU A 185 -35.29 5.79 23.39
N GLN A 186 -34.66 5.98 24.55
CA GLN A 186 -35.17 6.88 25.60
C GLN A 186 -34.32 8.15 25.68
N PRO A 187 -34.87 9.28 26.15
CA PRO A 187 -34.15 10.54 26.29
C PRO A 187 -32.90 10.49 27.19
N ASN A 188 -32.79 9.48 28.04
CA ASN A 188 -31.65 9.27 28.94
C ASN A 188 -30.53 8.43 28.30
N GLY A 189 -30.64 8.06 27.01
CA GLY A 189 -29.67 7.25 26.29
C GLY A 189 -29.79 5.74 26.52
N THR A 190 -30.79 5.27 27.27
CA THR A 190 -31.14 3.85 27.39
C THR A 190 -32.21 3.49 26.36
N TYR A 191 -32.48 2.20 26.17
CA TYR A 191 -33.60 1.74 25.36
C TYR A 191 -34.41 0.73 26.18
N TYR A 192 -35.69 0.62 25.81
CA TYR A 192 -36.52 -0.49 26.23
C TYR A 192 -36.82 -1.39 25.06
N GLU A 193 -36.91 -2.68 25.35
CA GLU A 193 -37.25 -3.69 24.35
C GLU A 193 -38.75 -4.02 24.46
N LYS A 194 -39.39 -4.19 23.29
CA LYS A 194 -40.80 -4.59 23.20
C LYS A 194 -40.93 -5.59 22.04
N GLU A 195 -41.67 -6.67 22.24
CA GLU A 195 -41.99 -7.63 21.21
C GLU A 195 -42.81 -6.99 20.08
N VAL A 196 -42.51 -7.36 18.85
CA VAL A 196 -43.21 -6.96 17.62
C VAL A 196 -43.80 -8.19 16.97
N GLU A 197 -45.08 -8.12 16.62
CA GLU A 197 -45.80 -9.18 15.93
C GLU A 197 -45.47 -9.13 14.40
N GLU A 198 -45.42 -10.29 13.76
CA GLU A 198 -45.30 -10.39 12.28
C GLU A 198 -46.56 -9.82 11.63
N GLY A 199 -46.43 -9.25 10.42
CA GLY A 199 -47.57 -8.67 9.66
C GLY A 199 -47.95 -7.25 10.06
N VAL A 200 -47.21 -6.61 10.98
CA VAL A 200 -47.48 -5.22 11.42
C VAL A 200 -46.78 -4.21 10.53
N ASN A 201 -45.66 -4.60 9.89
CA ASN A 201 -44.81 -3.74 9.05
C ASN A 201 -44.23 -4.54 7.88
N GLU A 202 -44.63 -4.19 6.66
CA GLU A 202 -44.20 -4.88 5.43
C GLU A 202 -42.66 -4.90 5.28
N GLU A 203 -41.96 -3.80 5.59
CA GLU A 203 -40.51 -3.72 5.53
C GLU A 203 -39.83 -4.66 6.55
N LEU A 204 -40.38 -4.80 7.73
CA LEU A 204 -39.88 -5.74 8.74
C LEU A 204 -40.10 -7.18 8.30
N ASP A 205 -41.25 -7.48 7.71
CA ASP A 205 -41.54 -8.81 7.19
C ASP A 205 -40.56 -9.19 6.08
N ASP A 206 -40.22 -8.26 5.18
CA ASP A 206 -39.18 -8.43 4.15
C ASP A 206 -37.80 -8.70 4.76
N TYR A 207 -37.40 -7.93 5.79
CA TYR A 207 -36.14 -8.16 6.50
C TYR A 207 -36.13 -9.53 7.19
N ARG A 208 -37.23 -9.88 7.81
CA ARG A 208 -37.40 -11.19 8.47
C ARG A 208 -37.30 -12.33 7.46
N GLN A 209 -37.96 -12.21 6.31
CA GLN A 209 -37.91 -13.19 5.25
C GLN A 209 -36.47 -13.35 4.73
N GLN A 210 -35.79 -12.26 4.40
CA GLN A 210 -34.38 -12.29 3.93
C GLN A 210 -33.45 -12.96 4.97
N LEU A 211 -33.65 -12.71 6.26
CA LEU A 211 -32.91 -13.36 7.32
C LEU A 211 -33.18 -14.86 7.39
N MET A 212 -34.47 -15.27 7.29
CA MET A 212 -34.87 -16.68 7.34
C MET A 212 -34.35 -17.46 6.11
N GLU A 213 -34.37 -16.86 4.94
CA GLU A 213 -33.74 -17.43 3.73
C GLU A 213 -32.25 -17.70 3.97
N GLY A 214 -31.50 -16.70 4.46
CA GLY A 214 -30.08 -16.85 4.79
C GLY A 214 -29.84 -17.92 5.87
N VAL A 215 -30.68 -17.98 6.90
CA VAL A 215 -30.59 -19.03 7.94
C VAL A 215 -30.91 -20.40 7.36
N ALA A 216 -31.91 -20.54 6.48
CA ALA A 216 -32.25 -21.79 5.83
C ALA A 216 -31.09 -22.37 5.01
N GLU A 217 -30.35 -21.54 4.29
CA GLU A 217 -29.20 -21.95 3.46
C GLU A 217 -28.03 -22.52 4.29
N THR A 218 -28.05 -22.39 5.63
CA THR A 218 -26.92 -22.83 6.49
C THR A 218 -26.88 -24.35 6.75
N SER A 219 -28.00 -25.06 6.59
CA SER A 219 -28.06 -26.53 6.72
C SER A 219 -29.24 -27.15 5.95
N GLU A 220 -29.11 -28.41 5.55
CA GLU A 220 -30.18 -29.16 4.86
C GLU A 220 -31.44 -29.24 5.73
N GLU A 221 -31.30 -29.43 7.04
CA GLU A 221 -32.44 -29.54 7.97
C GLU A 221 -33.26 -28.24 8.05
N LEU A 222 -32.56 -27.08 8.11
CA LEU A 222 -33.23 -25.77 8.13
C LEU A 222 -33.82 -25.44 6.78
N MET A 223 -33.20 -25.87 5.68
CA MET A 223 -33.75 -25.70 4.33
C MET A 223 -35.05 -26.53 4.14
N GLU A 224 -35.09 -27.77 4.66
CA GLU A 224 -36.30 -28.60 4.62
C GLU A 224 -37.45 -27.97 5.41
N LYS A 225 -37.20 -27.43 6.62
CA LYS A 225 -38.17 -26.70 7.43
C LYS A 225 -38.67 -25.44 6.74
N PHE A 226 -37.77 -24.69 6.08
CA PHE A 226 -38.16 -23.46 5.36
C PHE A 226 -39.13 -23.78 4.20
N PHE A 227 -38.84 -24.80 3.42
CA PHE A 227 -39.76 -25.23 2.32
C PHE A 227 -41.06 -25.87 2.83
N ALA A 228 -41.05 -26.42 4.05
CA ALA A 228 -42.25 -26.94 4.69
C ALA A 228 -43.08 -25.84 5.38
N GLU A 229 -42.64 -24.57 5.33
CA GLU A 229 -43.24 -23.44 6.03
C GLU A 229 -43.31 -23.67 7.55
N GLU A 230 -42.36 -24.45 8.12
CA GLU A 230 -42.25 -24.66 9.55
C GLU A 230 -41.44 -23.55 10.20
N PRO A 231 -41.92 -22.95 11.33
CA PRO A 231 -41.21 -21.87 11.97
C PRO A 231 -39.89 -22.37 12.62
N PHE A 232 -38.83 -21.59 12.49
CA PHE A 232 -37.57 -21.84 13.21
C PHE A 232 -37.72 -21.42 14.70
N THR A 233 -37.13 -22.18 15.58
CA THR A 233 -37.01 -21.81 16.99
C THR A 233 -35.90 -20.74 17.15
N GLU A 234 -35.99 -19.94 18.22
CA GLU A 234 -34.94 -18.94 18.52
C GLU A 234 -33.56 -19.55 18.67
N GLU A 235 -33.45 -20.75 19.23
CA GLU A 235 -32.16 -21.45 19.41
C GLU A 235 -31.60 -21.95 18.10
N GLU A 236 -32.42 -22.41 17.16
CA GLU A 236 -32.01 -22.74 15.79
C GLU A 236 -31.47 -21.52 15.06
N ILE A 237 -32.21 -20.41 15.08
CA ILE A 237 -31.80 -19.14 14.48
C ILE A 237 -30.46 -18.69 15.05
N LYS A 238 -30.35 -18.64 16.38
CA LYS A 238 -29.13 -18.20 17.09
C LYS A 238 -27.93 -19.09 16.74
N THR A 239 -28.10 -20.42 16.78
CA THR A 239 -27.03 -21.37 16.49
C THR A 239 -26.60 -21.28 15.04
N ALA A 240 -27.55 -21.20 14.11
CA ALA A 240 -27.28 -21.02 12.69
C ALA A 240 -26.48 -19.74 12.43
N ILE A 241 -26.92 -18.60 12.97
CA ILE A 241 -26.23 -17.32 12.79
C ILE A 241 -24.80 -17.39 13.32
N VAL A 242 -24.58 -17.83 14.58
CA VAL A 242 -23.23 -17.87 15.18
C VAL A 242 -22.29 -18.77 14.37
N SER A 243 -22.75 -19.98 13.99
CA SER A 243 -21.92 -20.91 13.24
C SER A 243 -21.63 -20.40 11.81
N SER A 244 -22.61 -19.77 11.17
CA SER A 244 -22.50 -19.33 9.78
C SER A 244 -21.75 -18.00 9.60
N VAL A 245 -21.84 -17.10 10.55
CA VAL A 245 -20.94 -15.93 10.59
C VAL A 245 -19.50 -16.40 10.74
N ALA A 246 -19.24 -17.33 11.64
CA ALA A 246 -17.91 -17.92 11.83
C ALA A 246 -17.38 -18.57 10.54
N LYS A 247 -18.21 -19.29 9.82
CA LYS A 247 -17.88 -19.95 8.52
C LYS A 247 -17.91 -19.00 7.32
N ARG A 248 -18.40 -17.77 7.48
CA ARG A 248 -18.58 -16.74 6.43
C ARG A 248 -19.72 -17.04 5.45
N ASP A 249 -20.64 -17.88 5.86
CA ASP A 249 -21.84 -18.20 5.09
C ASP A 249 -22.91 -17.11 5.26
N LEU A 250 -22.89 -16.39 6.39
CA LEU A 250 -23.75 -15.23 6.66
C LEU A 250 -22.91 -13.99 7.04
N MET A 251 -23.39 -12.83 6.59
CA MET A 251 -22.84 -11.51 6.90
C MET A 251 -23.97 -10.59 7.44
N PRO A 252 -24.10 -10.46 8.76
CA PRO A 252 -25.12 -9.63 9.37
C PRO A 252 -24.98 -8.15 9.03
N VAL A 253 -26.08 -7.48 8.71
CA VAL A 253 -26.13 -6.02 8.54
C VAL A 253 -26.79 -5.40 9.76
N ILE A 254 -26.06 -4.52 10.43
CA ILE A 254 -26.46 -3.78 11.62
C ILE A 254 -26.47 -2.30 11.28
N CYS A 255 -27.38 -1.54 11.85
CA CYS A 255 -27.50 -0.10 11.64
C CYS A 255 -27.22 0.68 12.92
N GLY A 256 -26.75 1.91 12.80
CA GLY A 256 -26.56 2.77 13.95
C GLY A 256 -26.41 4.26 13.62
N ALA A 257 -26.63 5.07 14.65
CA ALA A 257 -26.58 6.52 14.63
C ALA A 257 -25.34 7.01 15.40
N ILE A 258 -24.22 7.19 14.74
CA ILE A 258 -22.94 7.52 15.37
C ILE A 258 -23.00 8.85 16.15
N ASN A 259 -23.70 9.85 15.61
CA ASN A 259 -23.74 11.19 16.21
C ASN A 259 -24.49 11.24 17.56
N THR A 260 -25.24 10.21 17.87
CA THR A 260 -26.06 10.12 19.08
C THR A 260 -25.67 8.96 19.99
N ASP A 261 -24.51 8.31 19.71
CA ASP A 261 -23.98 7.11 20.39
C ASP A 261 -24.92 5.89 20.38
N TYR A 262 -25.94 5.90 19.50
CA TYR A 262 -26.92 4.83 19.40
C TYR A 262 -26.49 3.75 18.42
N GLY A 263 -26.54 2.52 18.87
CA GLY A 263 -26.14 1.35 18.12
C GLY A 263 -24.73 0.86 18.42
N ALA A 264 -23.83 1.69 18.93
CA ALA A 264 -22.48 1.27 19.31
C ALA A 264 -22.49 0.19 20.39
N ASN A 265 -23.37 0.32 21.40
CA ASN A 265 -23.53 -0.68 22.46
C ASN A 265 -24.05 -2.01 21.92
N ILE A 266 -25.06 -1.98 21.05
CA ILE A 266 -25.60 -3.20 20.43
C ILE A 266 -24.53 -3.90 19.59
N LEU A 267 -23.80 -3.16 18.76
CA LEU A 267 -22.71 -3.71 17.98
C LEU A 267 -21.60 -4.33 18.85
N LEU A 268 -21.28 -3.73 20.01
CA LEU A 268 -20.33 -4.31 20.96
C LEU A 268 -20.77 -5.69 21.46
N HIS A 269 -22.04 -5.85 21.85
CA HIS A 269 -22.60 -7.14 22.27
C HIS A 269 -22.68 -8.14 21.10
N ASP A 270 -23.05 -7.68 19.90
CA ASP A 270 -23.11 -8.52 18.71
C ASP A 270 -21.72 -9.02 18.28
N MET A 271 -20.68 -8.19 18.38
CA MET A 271 -19.30 -8.62 18.15
C MET A 271 -18.89 -9.76 19.10
N VAL A 272 -19.18 -9.62 20.40
CA VAL A 272 -18.86 -10.67 21.39
C VAL A 272 -19.62 -11.94 21.09
N LYS A 273 -20.87 -11.84 20.64
CA LYS A 273 -21.75 -12.97 20.37
C LYS A 273 -21.46 -13.70 19.06
N TYR A 274 -21.19 -12.97 17.97
CA TYR A 274 -21.12 -13.54 16.63
C TYR A 274 -19.70 -13.78 16.15
N PHE A 275 -18.71 -13.02 16.60
CA PHE A 275 -17.32 -13.33 16.27
C PHE A 275 -16.77 -14.42 17.18
N SER A 276 -16.01 -15.31 16.58
CA SER A 276 -15.34 -16.40 17.30
C SER A 276 -14.07 -15.93 18.00
N ALA A 277 -13.62 -16.70 18.98
CA ALA A 277 -12.31 -16.53 19.59
C ALA A 277 -11.19 -16.86 18.59
N PRO A 278 -9.96 -16.35 18.81
CA PRO A 278 -8.81 -16.71 18.00
C PRO A 278 -8.63 -18.22 17.86
N GLY A 279 -8.29 -18.68 16.65
CA GLY A 279 -8.05 -20.10 16.37
C GLY A 279 -9.31 -20.94 16.11
N THR A 280 -10.51 -20.37 16.19
CA THR A 280 -11.75 -21.14 15.98
C THR A 280 -12.08 -21.31 14.49
N VAL A 281 -11.66 -20.38 13.64
CA VAL A 281 -12.20 -20.24 12.26
C VAL A 281 -11.16 -20.37 11.16
N THR A 282 -9.90 -20.02 11.36
CA THR A 282 -8.92 -19.98 10.27
C THR A 282 -7.49 -20.32 10.71
N ASP A 283 -6.79 -21.03 9.84
CA ASP A 283 -5.32 -21.20 9.89
C ASP A 283 -4.65 -19.90 9.39
N GLN A 284 -4.84 -18.80 10.10
CA GLN A 284 -4.28 -17.49 9.72
C GLN A 284 -2.75 -17.47 9.77
N PHE A 285 -2.16 -18.25 10.69
CA PHE A 285 -0.72 -18.31 10.88
C PHE A 285 -0.22 -19.72 10.54
N VAL A 286 0.12 -19.88 9.28
CA VAL A 286 0.80 -21.06 8.75
C VAL A 286 2.28 -20.73 8.58
N GLY A 287 3.15 -21.70 8.81
CA GLY A 287 4.58 -21.52 8.69
C GLY A 287 5.33 -22.85 8.76
N VAL A 288 6.61 -22.77 9.12
CA VAL A 288 7.47 -23.94 9.18
C VAL A 288 8.30 -23.96 10.46
N LYS A 289 8.59 -25.18 10.97
CA LYS A 289 9.62 -25.40 11.98
C LYS A 289 10.99 -25.35 11.32
N VAL A 290 11.82 -24.39 11.70
CA VAL A 290 13.10 -24.10 11.01
C VAL A 290 14.08 -25.28 11.00
N LYS A 291 13.99 -26.20 12.00
CA LYS A 291 14.93 -27.34 12.11
C LYS A 291 14.52 -28.57 11.28
N THR A 292 13.24 -28.72 10.97
CA THR A 292 12.69 -29.95 10.35
C THR A 292 11.96 -29.67 9.04
N ASP A 293 11.74 -28.40 8.69
CA ASP A 293 10.91 -27.93 7.57
C ASP A 293 9.45 -28.48 7.61
N GLU A 294 9.02 -28.97 8.78
CA GLU A 294 7.65 -29.42 8.97
C GLU A 294 6.69 -28.23 9.01
N PRO A 295 5.53 -28.31 8.35
CA PRO A 295 4.50 -27.29 8.45
C PRO A 295 4.00 -27.18 9.89
N VAL A 296 3.70 -25.95 10.30
CA VAL A 296 3.12 -25.61 11.60
C VAL A 296 2.05 -24.56 11.44
N SER A 297 0.95 -24.72 12.18
CA SER A 297 -0.09 -23.69 12.30
C SER A 297 -0.23 -23.27 13.75
N ALA A 298 -0.64 -22.02 13.97
CA ALA A 298 -0.96 -21.54 15.32
C ALA A 298 -2.13 -22.31 15.91
N THR A 299 -2.02 -22.69 17.18
CA THR A 299 -3.07 -23.43 17.90
C THR A 299 -3.80 -22.59 18.93
N TYR A 300 -3.25 -21.43 19.26
CA TYR A 300 -3.70 -20.54 20.31
C TYR A 300 -3.86 -21.19 21.69
N ASP A 301 -3.10 -22.27 21.89
CA ASP A 301 -3.07 -23.01 23.16
C ASP A 301 -2.02 -22.42 24.10
N VAL A 302 -2.44 -21.97 25.27
CA VAL A 302 -1.57 -21.40 26.31
C VAL A 302 -0.57 -22.41 26.91
N SER A 303 -0.81 -23.71 26.74
CA SER A 303 0.08 -24.78 27.21
C SER A 303 1.27 -25.03 26.27
N GLN A 304 1.21 -24.57 25.03
CA GLN A 304 2.27 -24.73 24.05
C GLN A 304 3.46 -23.78 24.32
N PRO A 305 4.63 -24.06 23.76
CA PRO A 305 5.72 -23.10 23.74
C PRO A 305 5.29 -21.79 23.10
N VAL A 306 5.75 -20.66 23.68
CA VAL A 306 5.34 -19.33 23.21
C VAL A 306 5.72 -19.12 21.74
N SER A 307 4.78 -18.62 20.96
CA SER A 307 5.03 -18.06 19.63
C SER A 307 4.26 -16.75 19.47
N ALA A 308 4.85 -15.81 18.72
CA ALA A 308 4.25 -14.50 18.47
C ALA A 308 4.63 -13.98 17.09
N TYR A 309 3.66 -13.40 16.41
CA TYR A 309 3.85 -12.73 15.11
C TYR A 309 3.91 -11.22 15.28
N VAL A 310 4.94 -10.60 14.72
CA VAL A 310 5.14 -9.15 14.75
C VAL A 310 4.43 -8.54 13.55
N PHE A 311 3.28 -7.90 13.77
CA PHE A 311 2.48 -7.37 12.66
C PHE A 311 2.70 -5.89 12.37
N LYS A 312 3.29 -5.12 13.33
CA LYS A 312 3.50 -3.68 13.18
C LYS A 312 4.67 -3.19 14.00
N THR A 313 5.35 -2.19 13.49
CA THR A 313 6.41 -1.45 14.21
C THR A 313 6.01 0.02 14.34
N ILE A 314 6.12 0.59 15.54
CA ILE A 314 5.83 2.01 15.81
C ILE A 314 7.07 2.64 16.47
N ALA A 315 7.53 3.78 15.95
CA ALA A 315 8.54 4.59 16.62
C ALA A 315 7.87 5.57 17.59
N ASP A 316 8.14 5.39 18.88
CA ASP A 316 7.69 6.27 19.93
C ASP A 316 8.83 7.23 20.34
N PRO A 317 8.59 8.57 20.44
CA PRO A 317 9.63 9.54 20.76
C PRO A 317 10.28 9.35 22.13
N PHE A 318 9.58 8.71 23.09
CA PHE A 318 10.02 8.56 24.47
C PHE A 318 10.57 7.18 24.79
N VAL A 319 9.87 6.14 24.32
CA VAL A 319 10.26 4.73 24.57
C VAL A 319 11.22 4.23 23.50
N GLY A 320 11.18 4.81 22.32
CA GLY A 320 11.94 4.45 21.14
C GLY A 320 11.11 3.62 20.17
N ARG A 321 11.17 2.29 20.25
CA ARG A 321 10.49 1.40 19.29
C ARG A 321 9.57 0.43 20.01
N PHE A 322 8.34 0.30 19.53
CA PHE A 322 7.42 -0.76 19.87
C PHE A 322 7.27 -1.73 18.70
N SER A 323 7.33 -3.02 18.99
CA SER A 323 6.92 -4.08 18.08
C SER A 323 5.58 -4.62 18.58
N LEU A 324 4.52 -4.40 17.80
CA LEU A 324 3.18 -4.91 18.10
C LEU A 324 3.11 -6.37 17.66
N VAL A 325 2.61 -7.20 18.54
CA VAL A 325 2.58 -8.66 18.35
C VAL A 325 1.19 -9.22 18.65
N LYS A 326 0.81 -10.25 17.89
CA LYS A 326 -0.24 -11.20 18.27
C LYS A 326 0.43 -12.45 18.79
N ILE A 327 0.03 -12.88 19.98
CA ILE A 327 0.51 -14.13 20.55
C ILE A 327 -0.26 -15.29 19.91
N THR A 328 0.45 -16.15 19.22
CA THR A 328 -0.14 -17.27 18.47
C THR A 328 -0.22 -18.54 19.30
N ASP A 329 0.74 -18.75 20.22
CA ASP A 329 0.73 -19.86 21.18
C ASP A 329 1.41 -19.46 22.48
N GLY A 330 1.07 -20.16 23.57
CA GLY A 330 1.74 -20.04 24.86
C GLY A 330 1.49 -18.71 25.56
N ILE A 331 2.47 -18.33 26.37
CA ILE A 331 2.42 -17.11 27.19
C ILE A 331 3.75 -16.36 27.02
N LEU A 332 3.70 -15.15 26.51
CA LEU A 332 4.85 -14.25 26.47
C LEU A 332 4.96 -13.48 27.78
N LYS A 333 6.09 -13.60 28.47
CA LYS A 333 6.33 -12.96 29.79
C LYS A 333 7.31 -11.82 29.68
N ALA A 334 7.11 -10.79 30.48
CA ALA A 334 8.12 -9.76 30.72
C ALA A 334 9.40 -10.39 31.34
N ASP A 335 10.53 -9.74 31.17
CA ASP A 335 11.85 -10.16 31.65
C ASP A 335 12.25 -11.58 31.18
N SER A 336 11.78 -11.99 29.98
CA SER A 336 12.11 -13.25 29.34
C SER A 336 13.00 -13.07 28.09
N ALA A 337 13.36 -14.15 27.43
CA ALA A 337 14.07 -14.13 26.17
C ALA A 337 13.30 -14.98 25.13
N VAL A 338 13.34 -14.52 23.90
CA VAL A 338 12.80 -15.22 22.72
C VAL A 338 13.84 -15.23 21.61
N TYR A 339 13.65 -16.08 20.63
CA TYR A 339 14.51 -16.18 19.48
C TYR A 339 13.73 -15.73 18.22
N ASN A 340 14.35 -14.87 17.46
CA ASN A 340 13.87 -14.43 16.15
C ASN A 340 14.58 -15.27 15.09
N ALA A 341 13.89 -16.27 14.55
CA ALA A 341 14.46 -17.17 13.55
C ALA A 341 14.65 -16.50 12.18
N ASN A 342 13.87 -15.48 11.85
CA ASN A 342 14.03 -14.69 10.62
C ASN A 342 15.34 -13.90 10.59
N ARG A 343 15.91 -13.58 11.78
CA ARG A 343 17.12 -12.76 11.95
C ARG A 343 18.29 -13.52 12.56
N ASP A 344 18.10 -14.78 12.92
CA ASP A 344 19.08 -15.62 13.64
C ASP A 344 19.62 -14.92 14.91
N ALA A 345 18.72 -14.38 15.73
CA ALA A 345 19.08 -13.58 16.89
C ALA A 345 18.21 -13.85 18.12
N GLU A 346 18.82 -13.80 19.31
CA GLU A 346 18.08 -13.77 20.56
C GLU A 346 17.66 -12.33 20.90
N GLU A 347 16.40 -12.17 21.29
CA GLU A 347 15.82 -10.90 21.74
C GLU A 347 15.44 -10.99 23.21
N ARG A 348 15.80 -9.98 23.99
CA ARG A 348 15.40 -9.89 25.37
C ARG A 348 14.10 -9.10 25.48
N ILE A 349 13.07 -9.74 26.03
CA ILE A 349 11.81 -9.10 26.37
C ILE A 349 12.00 -8.37 27.71
N GLY A 350 12.07 -7.05 27.69
CA GLY A 350 12.08 -6.28 28.92
C GLY A 350 10.65 -6.05 29.43
N LYS A 351 10.00 -5.02 28.91
CA LYS A 351 8.63 -4.65 29.27
C LYS A 351 7.65 -4.98 28.17
N LEU A 352 6.46 -5.42 28.59
CA LEU A 352 5.30 -5.66 27.73
C LEU A 352 4.25 -4.61 27.99
N TYR A 353 3.52 -4.25 26.95
CA TYR A 353 2.46 -3.26 27.02
C TYR A 353 1.21 -3.72 26.28
N ILE A 354 0.07 -3.25 26.75
CA ILE A 354 -1.14 -3.14 25.96
C ILE A 354 -1.25 -1.68 25.54
N LEU A 355 -1.34 -1.44 24.23
CA LEU A 355 -1.54 -0.10 23.70
C LEU A 355 -3.04 0.19 23.59
N ARG A 356 -3.44 1.37 24.02
CA ARG A 356 -4.78 1.93 23.84
C ARG A 356 -4.64 3.27 23.17
N GLY A 357 -4.59 3.27 21.84
CA GLY A 357 -4.16 4.45 21.11
C GLY A 357 -2.80 4.95 21.64
N LYS A 358 -2.78 6.16 22.20
CA LYS A 358 -1.57 6.75 22.78
C LYS A 358 -1.19 6.21 24.17
N GLU A 359 -2.14 5.64 24.89
CA GLU A 359 -1.91 5.15 26.25
C GLU A 359 -1.13 3.83 26.24
N GLN A 360 -0.14 3.71 27.12
CA GLN A 360 0.75 2.55 27.25
C GLN A 360 0.49 1.91 28.63
N ILE A 361 -0.14 0.75 28.65
CA ILE A 361 -0.49 0.02 29.88
C ILE A 361 0.51 -1.12 30.05
N GLU A 362 1.42 -1.02 31.03
CA GLU A 362 2.41 -2.06 31.32
C GLU A 362 1.73 -3.32 31.87
N VAL A 363 2.15 -4.49 31.34
CA VAL A 363 1.64 -5.81 31.75
C VAL A 363 2.79 -6.80 31.94
N ASN A 364 2.57 -7.81 32.77
CA ASN A 364 3.60 -8.81 33.08
C ASN A 364 3.62 -9.97 32.06
N ALA A 365 2.52 -10.21 31.36
CA ALA A 365 2.40 -11.29 30.40
C ALA A 365 1.30 -10.98 29.36
N LEU A 366 1.46 -11.57 28.16
CA LEU A 366 0.46 -11.64 27.10
C LEU A 366 0.18 -13.11 26.81
N TYR A 367 -1.06 -13.46 26.57
CA TYR A 367 -1.55 -14.83 26.41
C TYR A 367 -1.90 -15.12 24.95
N ALA A 368 -1.91 -16.38 24.57
CA ALA A 368 -2.31 -16.82 23.23
C ALA A 368 -3.64 -16.19 22.82
N GLY A 369 -3.69 -15.66 21.60
CA GLY A 369 -4.82 -14.93 21.03
C GLY A 369 -4.78 -13.41 21.27
N ASP A 370 -4.01 -12.92 22.25
CA ASP A 370 -4.00 -11.48 22.59
C ASP A 370 -3.03 -10.65 21.74
N ILE A 371 -3.33 -9.38 21.62
CA ILE A 371 -2.49 -8.36 20.98
C ILE A 371 -1.84 -7.49 22.06
N GLY A 372 -0.53 -7.30 21.92
CA GLY A 372 0.23 -6.40 22.78
C GLY A 372 1.45 -5.83 22.07
N ALA A 373 2.29 -5.15 22.84
CA ALA A 373 3.49 -4.50 22.31
C ALA A 373 4.73 -4.82 23.16
N ILE A 374 5.85 -5.04 22.48
CA ILE A 374 7.15 -5.25 23.10
C ILE A 374 8.00 -4.00 22.86
N ALA A 375 8.57 -3.45 23.93
CA ALA A 375 9.42 -2.28 23.79
C ALA A 375 10.88 -2.67 23.51
N LYS A 376 11.54 -1.90 22.65
CA LYS A 376 13.00 -1.87 22.46
C LYS A 376 13.62 -3.18 21.95
N LEU A 377 12.93 -3.96 21.12
CA LEU A 377 13.57 -5.04 20.40
C LEU A 377 14.64 -4.48 19.44
N SER A 378 15.77 -5.16 19.32
CA SER A 378 16.97 -4.63 18.66
C SER A 378 16.99 -4.92 17.15
N VAL A 379 16.70 -6.16 16.75
CA VAL A 379 16.81 -6.60 15.35
C VAL A 379 15.47 -6.99 14.71
N THR A 380 14.44 -7.21 15.53
CA THR A 380 13.12 -7.68 15.10
C THR A 380 12.42 -6.62 14.27
N LYS A 381 11.77 -7.04 13.18
CA LYS A 381 11.01 -6.20 12.23
C LYS A 381 9.59 -6.73 12.07
N THR A 382 8.74 -5.91 11.47
CA THR A 382 7.39 -6.31 11.04
C THR A 382 7.47 -7.52 10.10
N GLY A 383 6.60 -8.52 10.33
CA GLY A 383 6.58 -9.80 9.63
C GLY A 383 7.52 -10.86 10.21
N ASP A 384 8.27 -10.58 11.27
CA ASP A 384 9.11 -11.57 11.93
C ASP A 384 8.31 -12.39 12.96
N THR A 385 8.76 -13.63 13.20
CA THR A 385 8.20 -14.55 14.20
C THR A 385 9.14 -14.67 15.41
N LEU A 386 8.58 -14.58 16.59
CA LEU A 386 9.30 -14.79 17.84
C LEU A 386 8.88 -16.13 18.45
N SER A 387 9.85 -16.97 18.83
CA SER A 387 9.61 -18.32 19.35
C SER A 387 10.77 -18.75 20.26
N PRO A 388 10.70 -19.90 20.96
CA PRO A 388 11.84 -20.41 21.71
C PRO A 388 12.97 -20.90 20.79
N LYS A 389 14.22 -20.66 21.15
CA LYS A 389 15.40 -21.15 20.42
C LYS A 389 15.45 -22.67 20.29
N ALA A 390 14.87 -23.38 21.25
CA ALA A 390 14.82 -24.86 21.24
C ALA A 390 13.93 -25.37 20.09
N ASN A 391 12.84 -24.66 19.78
CA ASN A 391 11.88 -24.99 18.74
C ASN A 391 11.55 -23.76 17.89
N PRO A 392 12.47 -23.31 17.03
CA PRO A 392 12.28 -22.10 16.22
C PRO A 392 11.28 -22.36 15.12
N ILE A 393 10.33 -21.42 14.97
CA ILE A 393 9.32 -21.42 13.91
C ILE A 393 9.36 -20.09 13.15
N ILE A 394 8.92 -20.13 11.90
CA ILE A 394 8.73 -18.93 11.05
C ILE A 394 7.35 -19.03 10.42
N PHE A 395 6.48 -18.07 10.72
CA PHE A 395 5.21 -17.91 10.03
C PHE A 395 5.40 -17.18 8.70
N GLU A 396 4.50 -17.45 7.76
CA GLU A 396 4.44 -16.72 6.50
C GLU A 396 4.17 -15.23 6.77
N LYS A 397 4.85 -14.38 6.00
CA LYS A 397 4.66 -12.93 6.09
C LYS A 397 3.35 -12.54 5.42
N ALA A 398 2.67 -11.58 6.02
CA ALA A 398 1.54 -10.94 5.35
C ALA A 398 2.00 -10.31 4.03
N GLU A 399 1.23 -10.55 2.97
CA GLU A 399 1.43 -9.83 1.71
C GLU A 399 1.19 -8.32 1.95
N MET A 400 2.07 -7.50 1.38
CA MET A 400 1.96 -6.04 1.44
C MET A 400 1.78 -5.49 0.04
N PRO A 401 1.02 -4.41 -0.14
CA PRO A 401 0.89 -3.79 -1.45
C PRO A 401 2.22 -3.18 -1.89
N GLU A 402 2.60 -3.44 -3.14
CA GLU A 402 3.81 -2.86 -3.72
C GLU A 402 3.63 -1.35 -3.98
N PRO A 403 4.63 -0.52 -3.63
CA PRO A 403 4.58 0.90 -3.90
C PRO A 403 4.77 1.19 -5.40
N TYR A 404 3.79 1.82 -6.02
CA TYR A 404 3.75 2.12 -7.47
C TYR A 404 3.90 3.61 -7.81
N THR A 405 3.71 4.50 -6.85
CA THR A 405 3.92 5.94 -7.02
C THR A 405 5.33 6.30 -6.58
N PHE A 406 6.02 7.12 -7.37
CA PHE A 406 7.37 7.54 -7.03
C PHE A 406 7.63 9.01 -7.35
N VAL A 407 8.50 9.61 -6.57
CA VAL A 407 9.01 10.98 -6.77
C VAL A 407 10.50 11.01 -6.54
N ARG A 408 11.17 11.95 -7.16
CA ARG A 408 12.54 12.31 -6.79
C ARG A 408 12.51 13.21 -5.57
N TYR A 409 13.41 13.00 -4.63
CA TYR A 409 13.60 13.95 -3.54
C TYR A 409 14.99 14.57 -3.57
N VAL A 410 15.09 15.78 -3.04
CA VAL A 410 16.34 16.49 -2.84
C VAL A 410 16.40 17.04 -1.41
N THR A 411 17.56 17.02 -0.81
CA THR A 411 17.76 17.64 0.52
C THR A 411 17.75 19.15 0.39
N LYS A 412 17.03 19.86 1.26
CA LYS A 412 17.05 21.33 1.25
C LYS A 412 18.35 21.90 1.79
N THR A 413 18.94 21.23 2.76
CA THR A 413 20.21 21.63 3.37
C THR A 413 21.32 20.74 2.83
N LYS A 414 22.34 21.34 2.23
CA LYS A 414 23.51 20.62 1.72
C LYS A 414 24.28 19.98 2.90
N GLY A 415 24.55 18.68 2.78
CA GLY A 415 25.26 17.88 3.81
C GLY A 415 24.33 17.13 4.75
N ASP A 416 22.99 17.20 4.57
CA ASP A 416 22.02 16.41 5.32
C ASP A 416 21.63 15.09 4.65
N GLU A 417 22.29 14.72 3.52
CA GLU A 417 21.97 13.51 2.75
C GLU A 417 22.00 12.24 3.60
N ASP A 418 23.06 12.06 4.41
CA ASP A 418 23.21 10.89 5.29
C ASP A 418 22.16 10.88 6.41
N LYS A 419 21.78 12.05 6.94
CA LYS A 419 20.74 12.16 7.97
C LYS A 419 19.36 11.85 7.40
N VAL A 420 19.07 12.32 6.19
CA VAL A 420 17.81 12.01 5.48
C VAL A 420 17.71 10.52 5.20
N SER A 421 18.77 9.89 4.66
CA SER A 421 18.78 8.44 4.40
C SER A 421 18.64 7.63 5.69
N ALA A 422 19.27 8.03 6.79
CA ALA A 422 19.11 7.38 8.09
C ALA A 422 17.69 7.53 8.66
N ALA A 423 17.04 8.69 8.44
CA ALA A 423 15.66 8.93 8.87
C ALA A 423 14.67 8.14 8.00
N LEU A 424 14.87 8.10 6.67
CA LEU A 424 14.06 7.29 5.75
C LEU A 424 14.13 5.80 6.09
N LYS A 425 15.31 5.26 6.43
CA LYS A 425 15.45 3.87 6.87
C LYS A 425 14.58 3.56 8.10
N LYS A 426 14.50 4.49 9.06
CA LYS A 426 13.62 4.31 10.22
C LYS A 426 12.13 4.35 9.83
N LEU A 427 11.75 5.24 8.91
CA LEU A 427 10.37 5.27 8.39
C LEU A 427 10.02 4.01 7.60
N MET A 428 10.96 3.46 6.82
CA MET A 428 10.78 2.17 6.12
C MET A 428 10.73 0.95 7.06
N ASP A 429 11.26 1.06 8.29
CA ASP A 429 11.07 0.04 9.32
C ASP A 429 9.66 0.11 9.95
N GLU A 430 9.00 1.30 9.92
CA GLU A 430 7.62 1.49 10.38
C GLU A 430 6.61 1.18 9.26
N ASP A 431 6.93 1.52 8.02
CA ASP A 431 6.05 1.42 6.86
C ASP A 431 6.71 0.60 5.75
N LEU A 432 6.23 -0.64 5.57
CA LEU A 432 6.76 -1.58 4.60
C LEU A 432 6.43 -1.22 3.14
N THR A 433 5.51 -0.28 2.93
CA THR A 433 5.11 0.21 1.61
C THR A 433 5.91 1.43 1.15
N LEU A 434 6.90 1.85 1.95
CA LEU A 434 7.83 2.90 1.61
C LEU A 434 9.16 2.31 1.13
N LYS A 435 9.70 2.79 0.00
CA LYS A 435 10.95 2.29 -0.57
C LYS A 435 11.82 3.43 -1.08
N GLU A 436 13.10 3.42 -0.72
CA GLU A 436 14.11 4.34 -1.24
C GLU A 436 14.94 3.64 -2.32
N VAL A 437 15.13 4.27 -3.48
CA VAL A 437 15.92 3.73 -4.59
C VAL A 437 16.96 4.74 -5.04
N ASN A 438 18.22 4.32 -5.07
CA ASN A 438 19.30 5.09 -5.67
C ASN A 438 19.40 4.78 -7.17
N ASP A 439 18.82 5.65 -7.99
CA ASP A 439 18.93 5.60 -9.45
C ASP A 439 20.27 6.19 -9.90
N LYS A 440 21.27 5.32 -9.95
CA LYS A 440 22.63 5.69 -10.34
C LYS A 440 22.73 6.20 -11.77
N ALA A 441 21.88 5.71 -12.68
CA ALA A 441 21.88 6.10 -14.09
C ALA A 441 21.55 7.58 -14.26
N ASN A 442 20.55 8.07 -13.52
CA ASN A 442 20.12 9.48 -13.58
C ASN A 442 20.66 10.32 -12.42
N ARG A 443 21.50 9.74 -11.55
CA ARG A 443 22.08 10.41 -10.38
C ARG A 443 21.00 11.08 -9.52
N GLN A 444 20.00 10.30 -9.15
CA GLN A 444 18.87 10.77 -8.33
C GLN A 444 18.48 9.76 -7.27
N MET A 445 17.89 10.25 -6.21
CA MET A 445 17.25 9.45 -5.19
C MET A 445 15.73 9.47 -5.43
N LEU A 446 15.13 8.31 -5.51
CA LEU A 446 13.69 8.13 -5.69
C LEU A 446 13.07 7.60 -4.41
N LEU A 447 11.91 8.13 -4.07
CA LEU A 447 11.08 7.70 -2.96
C LEU A 447 9.79 7.12 -3.55
N TYR A 448 9.53 5.86 -3.26
CA TYR A 448 8.33 5.13 -3.68
C TYR A 448 7.35 5.02 -2.52
N GLY A 449 6.07 5.10 -2.81
CA GLY A 449 4.96 4.94 -1.88
C GLY A 449 3.66 4.56 -2.60
N LEU A 450 2.57 4.42 -1.85
CA LEU A 450 1.27 4.03 -2.41
C LEU A 450 0.49 5.19 -3.04
N GLY A 451 0.90 6.44 -2.80
CA GLY A 451 0.23 7.61 -3.38
C GLY A 451 0.90 8.92 -2.98
N ASP A 452 0.41 10.02 -3.57
CA ASP A 452 1.01 11.34 -3.37
C ASP A 452 0.83 11.83 -1.93
N GLN A 453 -0.33 11.56 -1.29
CA GLN A 453 -0.54 11.92 0.12
C GLN A 453 0.39 11.15 1.05
N HIS A 454 0.66 9.88 0.75
CA HIS A 454 1.62 9.07 1.49
C HIS A 454 3.01 9.74 1.47
N LEU A 455 3.52 10.11 0.29
CA LEU A 455 4.84 10.73 0.13
C LEU A 455 4.93 12.13 0.79
N GLU A 456 3.87 12.93 0.74
CA GLU A 456 3.81 14.21 1.44
C GLU A 456 3.80 14.04 2.98
N ILE A 457 3.19 12.99 3.51
CA ILE A 457 3.23 12.66 4.93
C ILE A 457 4.64 12.22 5.35
N VAL A 458 5.32 11.41 4.54
CA VAL A 458 6.72 11.04 4.77
C VAL A 458 7.62 12.28 4.87
N LYS A 459 7.46 13.24 3.94
CA LYS A 459 8.17 14.53 3.98
C LYS A 459 7.88 15.31 5.26
N SER A 460 6.62 15.36 5.69
CA SER A 460 6.21 16.03 6.92
C SER A 460 6.82 15.34 8.16
N LYS A 461 6.77 13.99 8.23
CA LYS A 461 7.38 13.20 9.32
C LYS A 461 8.90 13.40 9.39
N LEU A 462 9.60 13.52 8.26
CA LEU A 462 11.02 13.83 8.21
C LEU A 462 11.33 15.19 8.88
N ALA A 463 10.55 16.22 8.55
CA ALA A 463 10.72 17.55 9.14
C ALA A 463 10.37 17.56 10.63
N ASP A 464 9.24 16.97 11.02
CA ASP A 464 8.70 17.06 12.38
C ASP A 464 9.44 16.16 13.37
N ARG A 465 9.68 14.89 13.02
CA ARG A 465 10.30 13.90 13.92
C ARG A 465 11.82 13.91 13.88
N TYR A 466 12.40 14.06 12.68
CA TYR A 466 13.85 13.89 12.46
C TYR A 466 14.59 15.20 12.21
N LYS A 467 13.87 16.34 12.08
CA LYS A 467 14.44 17.67 11.86
C LYS A 467 15.29 17.75 10.60
N VAL A 468 14.93 17.01 9.57
CA VAL A 468 15.54 17.07 8.24
C VAL A 468 14.47 17.39 7.20
N GLU A 469 14.81 18.24 6.24
CA GLU A 469 13.85 18.70 5.23
C GLU A 469 14.26 18.24 3.84
N ILE A 470 13.28 17.71 3.11
CA ILE A 470 13.41 17.36 1.71
C ILE A 470 12.40 18.13 0.86
N GLU A 471 12.69 18.26 -0.41
CA GLU A 471 11.75 18.72 -1.43
C GLU A 471 11.44 17.58 -2.37
N LEU A 472 10.15 17.34 -2.63
CA LEU A 472 9.68 16.36 -3.60
C LEU A 472 9.63 17.04 -4.96
N VAL A 473 10.37 16.51 -5.92
CA VAL A 473 10.51 17.08 -7.25
C VAL A 473 10.26 16.02 -8.32
N LYS A 474 9.98 16.48 -9.55
CA LYS A 474 9.73 15.58 -10.68
C LYS A 474 10.93 14.64 -10.92
N PRO A 475 10.70 13.32 -11.06
CA PRO A 475 11.75 12.38 -11.38
C PRO A 475 12.42 12.67 -12.73
N LYS A 476 13.71 12.44 -12.82
CA LYS A 476 14.40 12.44 -14.09
C LYS A 476 14.15 11.12 -14.80
N VAL A 477 13.83 11.19 -16.06
CA VAL A 477 13.66 10.01 -16.91
C VAL A 477 14.98 9.66 -17.59
N ALA A 478 15.29 8.38 -17.66
CA ALA A 478 16.51 7.86 -18.28
C ALA A 478 16.42 7.93 -19.81
N PHE A 479 16.47 9.13 -20.37
CA PHE A 479 16.58 9.28 -21.83
C PHE A 479 17.97 8.85 -22.31
N LYS A 480 18.06 8.46 -23.58
CA LYS A 480 19.32 8.18 -24.28
C LYS A 480 19.37 8.98 -25.60
N GLU A 481 20.57 9.15 -26.14
CA GLU A 481 20.77 9.73 -27.46
C GLU A 481 21.19 8.65 -28.43
N THR A 482 20.83 8.77 -29.71
CA THR A 482 21.33 7.97 -30.82
C THR A 482 21.36 8.77 -32.11
N ILE A 483 21.91 8.23 -33.18
CA ILE A 483 21.99 8.87 -34.49
C ILE A 483 21.18 8.09 -35.53
N ARG A 484 20.70 8.80 -36.57
CA ARG A 484 19.91 8.22 -37.66
C ARG A 484 20.64 8.26 -39.01
N GLY A 485 21.67 9.08 -39.12
CA GLY A 485 22.41 9.29 -40.32
C GLY A 485 23.81 8.68 -40.24
N LYS A 486 24.43 8.55 -41.41
CA LYS A 486 25.82 8.21 -41.56
C LYS A 486 26.59 9.47 -41.98
N VAL A 487 27.70 9.74 -41.30
CA VAL A 487 28.54 10.91 -41.56
C VAL A 487 30.03 10.56 -41.42
N GLU A 488 30.89 11.25 -42.15
CA GLU A 488 32.33 11.22 -41.95
C GLU A 488 32.79 12.60 -41.51
N VAL A 489 33.47 12.67 -40.37
CA VAL A 489 33.86 13.94 -39.74
C VAL A 489 35.30 13.89 -39.27
N ARG A 490 36.03 14.98 -39.53
CA ARG A 490 37.41 15.14 -39.06
C ARG A 490 37.44 15.82 -37.70
N GLY A 491 38.12 15.19 -36.72
CA GLY A 491 38.44 15.77 -35.43
C GLY A 491 39.91 16.10 -35.32
N LYS A 492 40.21 17.38 -35.06
CA LYS A 492 41.59 17.83 -34.92
C LYS A 492 41.81 18.52 -33.60
N TYR A 493 42.83 18.08 -32.88
CA TYR A 493 43.30 18.72 -31.68
C TYR A 493 44.74 19.21 -31.86
N LYS A 494 44.92 20.53 -31.82
CA LYS A 494 46.23 21.17 -31.93
C LYS A 494 46.34 22.23 -30.82
N LYS A 495 47.29 22.06 -29.91
CA LYS A 495 47.59 23.04 -28.86
C LYS A 495 49.09 23.26 -28.83
N GLN A 496 49.54 24.53 -28.82
CA GLN A 496 50.92 24.92 -28.75
C GLN A 496 51.04 26.00 -27.64
N SER A 497 51.68 25.65 -26.55
CA SER A 497 51.88 26.52 -25.40
C SER A 497 53.30 26.42 -24.87
N GLY A 498 54.29 26.88 -25.69
CA GLY A 498 55.71 26.88 -25.33
C GLY A 498 56.34 25.47 -25.13
N GLY A 499 57.37 25.13 -25.88
CA GLY A 499 58.00 23.80 -25.86
C GLY A 499 57.31 22.77 -26.77
N HIS A 500 57.14 21.51 -26.34
CA HIS A 500 56.45 20.47 -27.12
C HIS A 500 54.97 20.78 -27.31
N GLY A 501 54.52 20.77 -28.55
CA GLY A 501 53.08 20.90 -28.91
C GLY A 501 52.29 19.65 -28.61
N GLN A 502 50.94 19.73 -28.76
CA GLN A 502 50.05 18.58 -28.77
C GLN A 502 49.35 18.51 -30.12
N TYR A 503 49.40 17.34 -30.77
CA TYR A 503 48.79 17.14 -32.06
C TYR A 503 48.08 15.78 -32.15
N GLY A 504 46.81 15.80 -32.51
CA GLY A 504 45.99 14.64 -32.82
C GLY A 504 45.01 14.99 -33.93
N ASP A 505 44.88 14.11 -34.92
CA ASP A 505 44.04 14.31 -36.10
C ASP A 505 43.47 12.97 -36.55
N VAL A 506 42.15 12.83 -36.50
CA VAL A 506 41.40 11.63 -36.83
C VAL A 506 40.28 11.95 -37.80
N LEU A 507 40.06 11.09 -38.78
CA LEU A 507 38.86 11.08 -39.61
C LEU A 507 38.01 9.91 -39.16
N MET A 508 36.78 10.18 -38.70
CA MET A 508 35.88 9.21 -38.12
C MET A 508 34.59 9.13 -38.92
N GLU A 509 34.19 7.91 -39.23
CA GLU A 509 32.88 7.61 -39.77
C GLU A 509 31.94 7.20 -38.60
N PHE A 510 30.77 7.83 -38.47
CA PHE A 510 29.74 7.48 -37.54
C PHE A 510 28.51 7.02 -38.28
N GLU A 511 27.97 5.86 -37.90
CA GLU A 511 26.73 5.29 -38.43
C GLU A 511 25.94 4.56 -37.33
N PRO A 512 24.60 4.36 -37.48
CA PRO A 512 23.84 3.54 -36.55
C PRO A 512 24.40 2.09 -36.52
N SER A 513 24.57 1.53 -35.31
CA SER A 513 25.01 0.13 -35.15
C SER A 513 23.85 -0.88 -35.34
N GLY A 514 22.61 -0.45 -35.17
CA GLY A 514 21.43 -1.32 -35.17
C GLY A 514 21.13 -1.98 -33.78
N ASP A 515 22.05 -1.86 -32.84
CA ASP A 515 21.90 -2.38 -31.48
C ASP A 515 21.87 -1.23 -30.46
N LEU A 516 20.70 -0.97 -29.85
CA LEU A 516 20.50 0.10 -28.87
C LEU A 516 20.88 -0.30 -27.42
N GLU A 517 21.27 -1.55 -27.20
CA GLU A 517 21.72 -2.00 -25.88
C GLU A 517 23.20 -1.68 -25.68
N THR A 518 23.99 -1.74 -26.77
CA THR A 518 25.42 -1.44 -26.76
C THR A 518 25.66 0.05 -26.99
N PRO A 519 26.44 0.75 -26.16
CA PRO A 519 26.73 2.17 -26.36
C PRO A 519 27.40 2.45 -27.72
N TYR A 520 28.46 1.74 -28.03
CA TYR A 520 29.18 1.91 -29.29
C TYR A 520 29.86 0.61 -29.75
N VAL A 521 30.12 0.53 -31.04
CA VAL A 521 31.03 -0.44 -31.66
C VAL A 521 32.18 0.35 -32.30
N PHE A 522 33.41 0.05 -31.91
CA PHE A 522 34.60 0.69 -32.50
C PHE A 522 35.22 -0.22 -33.58
N ASP A 523 35.55 0.36 -34.73
CA ASP A 523 36.18 -0.31 -35.84
C ASP A 523 37.29 0.58 -36.41
N GLU A 524 38.24 -0.01 -37.17
CA GLU A 524 39.31 0.72 -37.82
C GLU A 524 39.51 0.27 -39.27
N LYS A 525 39.76 1.21 -40.18
CA LYS A 525 40.02 1.00 -41.60
C LYS A 525 41.23 1.81 -42.09
N ILE A 526 42.22 2.00 -41.20
CA ILE A 526 43.41 2.81 -41.51
C ILE A 526 44.24 2.15 -42.60
N PHE A 527 44.53 2.93 -43.64
CA PHE A 527 45.44 2.53 -44.71
C PHE A 527 46.77 3.31 -44.61
N GLY A 528 47.90 2.66 -44.97
CA GLY A 528 49.20 3.31 -45.08
C GLY A 528 49.82 3.82 -43.78
N GLY A 529 49.23 3.50 -42.59
CA GLY A 529 49.78 3.93 -41.30
C GLY A 529 49.56 5.41 -41.00
N ALA A 530 48.53 6.04 -41.55
CA ALA A 530 48.17 7.43 -41.34
C ALA A 530 47.99 7.77 -39.84
N VAL A 531 47.46 6.84 -39.07
CA VAL A 531 47.42 6.87 -37.60
C VAL A 531 48.18 5.63 -37.10
N PRO A 532 49.21 5.78 -36.27
CA PRO A 532 49.92 4.64 -35.67
C PRO A 532 48.99 3.81 -34.73
N LYS A 533 49.13 2.47 -34.80
CA LYS A 533 48.23 1.53 -34.07
C LYS A 533 48.23 1.72 -32.56
N ASN A 534 49.31 2.20 -31.98
CA ASN A 534 49.43 2.48 -30.56
C ASN A 534 48.44 3.60 -30.06
N TYR A 535 47.90 4.42 -30.99
CA TYR A 535 46.91 5.46 -30.64
C TYR A 535 45.46 5.01 -30.80
N PHE A 536 45.18 3.84 -31.42
CA PHE A 536 43.79 3.34 -31.56
C PHE A 536 43.06 3.18 -30.22
N PRO A 537 43.68 2.62 -29.15
CA PRO A 537 43.05 2.55 -27.84
C PRO A 537 42.72 3.93 -27.24
N ALA A 538 43.52 4.95 -27.56
CA ALA A 538 43.24 6.31 -27.08
C ALA A 538 42.06 6.95 -27.83
N VAL A 539 41.91 6.69 -29.13
CA VAL A 539 40.76 7.10 -29.95
C VAL A 539 39.50 6.43 -29.41
N GLU A 540 39.52 5.10 -29.25
CA GLU A 540 38.39 4.35 -28.68
C GLU A 540 38.00 4.84 -27.33
N LYS A 541 38.95 5.10 -26.41
CA LYS A 541 38.69 5.69 -25.08
C LYS A 541 38.03 7.06 -25.17
N GLY A 542 38.41 7.87 -26.20
CA GLY A 542 37.75 9.15 -26.46
C GLY A 542 36.28 8.98 -26.85
N ILE A 543 35.95 7.99 -27.69
CA ILE A 543 34.59 7.64 -28.07
C ILE A 543 33.80 7.14 -26.84
N ALA A 544 34.39 6.18 -26.09
CA ALA A 544 33.76 5.62 -24.89
C ALA A 544 33.34 6.70 -23.84
N GLU A 545 34.27 7.62 -23.57
CA GLU A 545 33.98 8.73 -22.65
C GLU A 545 32.91 9.70 -23.19
N SER A 546 32.93 9.93 -24.51
CA SER A 546 31.94 10.80 -25.16
C SER A 546 30.53 10.19 -25.14
N CYS A 547 30.41 8.86 -25.21
CA CYS A 547 29.13 8.16 -25.12
C CYS A 547 28.44 8.34 -23.74
N LEU A 548 29.22 8.63 -22.68
CA LEU A 548 28.62 8.86 -21.34
C LEU A 548 27.80 10.14 -21.25
N LYS A 549 28.08 11.11 -22.11
CA LYS A 549 27.41 12.41 -22.12
C LYS A 549 27.32 12.94 -23.55
N GLY A 550 26.17 12.67 -24.18
CA GLY A 550 25.92 13.04 -25.56
C GLY A 550 25.86 14.55 -25.82
N PRO A 551 26.12 14.98 -27.03
CA PRO A 551 26.20 16.40 -27.40
C PRO A 551 24.82 17.05 -27.60
N LEU A 552 23.73 16.27 -27.81
CA LEU A 552 22.39 16.80 -28.09
C LEU A 552 21.76 17.40 -26.81
N ALA A 553 21.56 16.61 -25.78
CA ALA A 553 20.93 17.02 -24.53
C ALA A 553 21.78 16.69 -23.28
N GLY A 554 22.81 15.89 -23.45
CA GLY A 554 23.69 15.46 -22.36
C GLY A 554 23.34 14.08 -21.78
N TYR A 555 22.47 13.33 -22.46
CA TYR A 555 22.13 11.96 -22.10
C TYR A 555 23.16 10.96 -22.67
N PRO A 556 23.24 9.74 -22.10
CA PRO A 556 24.12 8.72 -22.65
C PRO A 556 23.79 8.39 -24.11
N VAL A 557 24.80 8.24 -24.93
CA VAL A 557 24.69 7.88 -26.37
C VAL A 557 24.77 6.36 -26.50
N VAL A 558 23.89 5.77 -27.32
CA VAL A 558 23.83 4.34 -27.60
C VAL A 558 23.61 4.06 -29.09
N GLY A 559 23.95 2.86 -29.51
CA GLY A 559 23.62 2.40 -30.84
C GLY A 559 24.46 3.03 -31.96
N ILE A 560 25.71 3.40 -31.67
CA ILE A 560 26.64 4.01 -32.65
C ILE A 560 27.73 3.03 -33.05
N LYS A 561 28.03 2.96 -34.35
CA LYS A 561 29.27 2.40 -34.87
C LYS A 561 30.21 3.55 -35.25
N ALA A 562 31.39 3.57 -34.64
CA ALA A 562 32.43 4.57 -34.85
C ALA A 562 33.65 3.90 -35.55
N THR A 563 33.91 4.26 -36.79
CA THR A 563 35.02 3.70 -37.56
C THR A 563 36.09 4.75 -37.79
N LEU A 564 37.33 4.47 -37.40
CA LEU A 564 38.48 5.31 -37.70
C LEU A 564 38.94 5.02 -39.11
N THR A 565 38.76 5.98 -40.03
CA THR A 565 39.01 5.80 -41.49
C THR A 565 40.34 6.38 -41.95
N ASP A 566 40.76 7.53 -41.39
CA ASP A 566 42.01 8.21 -41.74
C ASP A 566 42.48 9.13 -40.58
N GLY A 567 43.58 9.80 -40.77
CA GLY A 567 44.11 10.80 -39.82
C GLY A 567 45.51 11.26 -40.18
N SER A 568 46.14 11.94 -39.25
CA SER A 568 47.57 12.26 -39.38
C SER A 568 48.21 12.38 -38.01
N TYR A 569 49.50 12.12 -37.93
CA TYR A 569 50.28 12.26 -36.70
C TYR A 569 51.50 13.15 -36.91
N HIS A 570 52.01 13.71 -35.83
CA HIS A 570 53.26 14.46 -35.83
C HIS A 570 54.31 13.70 -35.00
N PRO A 571 55.50 13.42 -35.51
CA PRO A 571 56.47 12.55 -34.83
C PRO A 571 56.86 13.00 -33.39
N VAL A 572 56.77 14.29 -33.11
CA VAL A 572 57.20 14.87 -31.82
C VAL A 572 56.01 15.29 -30.97
N ASP A 573 54.92 15.82 -31.56
CA ASP A 573 53.82 16.47 -30.84
C ASP A 573 52.61 15.55 -30.66
N SER A 574 52.59 14.38 -31.26
CA SER A 574 51.49 13.43 -31.12
C SER A 574 51.60 12.64 -29.80
N SER A 575 50.47 12.49 -29.13
CA SER A 575 50.32 11.75 -27.86
C SER A 575 48.97 11.08 -27.78
N GLU A 576 48.82 10.06 -26.91
CA GLU A 576 47.54 9.40 -26.62
C GLU A 576 46.47 10.43 -26.21
N MET A 577 46.84 11.40 -25.37
CA MET A 577 45.91 12.46 -24.94
C MET A 577 45.43 13.32 -26.12
N ALA A 578 46.32 13.66 -27.04
CA ALA A 578 45.97 14.46 -28.23
C ALA A 578 45.00 13.71 -29.16
N PHE A 579 45.23 12.41 -29.40
CA PHE A 579 44.33 11.56 -30.19
C PHE A 579 42.98 11.32 -29.50
N LYS A 580 42.97 11.12 -28.17
CA LYS A 580 41.76 11.08 -27.39
C LYS A 580 40.94 12.36 -27.54
N MET A 581 41.56 13.54 -27.42
CA MET A 581 40.89 14.84 -27.59
C MET A 581 40.40 15.06 -29.02
N ALA A 582 41.14 14.60 -30.01
CA ALA A 582 40.72 14.64 -31.43
C ALA A 582 39.50 13.76 -31.67
N ALA A 583 39.45 12.55 -31.07
CA ALA A 583 38.29 11.65 -31.13
C ALA A 583 37.05 12.26 -30.43
N ILE A 584 37.21 12.89 -29.26
CA ILE A 584 36.12 13.60 -28.58
C ILE A 584 35.57 14.73 -29.45
N THR A 585 36.44 15.46 -30.14
CA THR A 585 36.00 16.53 -31.07
C THR A 585 35.25 15.97 -32.26
N ALA A 586 35.79 14.89 -32.90
CA ALA A 586 35.14 14.20 -33.99
C ALA A 586 33.75 13.68 -33.58
N PHE A 587 33.67 13.02 -32.42
CA PHE A 587 32.41 12.50 -31.88
C PHE A 587 31.35 13.61 -31.70
N LYS A 588 31.73 14.71 -31.05
CA LYS A 588 30.80 15.82 -30.79
C LYS A 588 30.22 16.39 -32.10
N ASN A 589 31.06 16.62 -33.08
CA ASN A 589 30.63 17.18 -34.37
C ASN A 589 29.84 16.13 -35.18
N GLY A 590 30.41 14.89 -35.27
CA GLY A 590 29.80 13.82 -36.03
C GLY A 590 28.42 13.40 -35.55
N VAL A 591 28.23 13.28 -34.24
CA VAL A 591 26.91 12.95 -33.69
C VAL A 591 25.91 14.04 -34.02
N MET A 592 26.28 15.34 -33.91
CA MET A 592 25.37 16.45 -34.24
C MET A 592 25.00 16.47 -35.73
N ASP A 593 25.94 16.16 -36.64
CA ASP A 593 25.72 16.14 -38.11
C ASP A 593 24.96 14.86 -38.55
N ALA A 594 25.01 13.78 -37.75
CA ALA A 594 24.38 12.49 -38.05
C ALA A 594 22.88 12.40 -37.71
N LYS A 595 22.18 13.53 -37.59
CA LYS A 595 20.74 13.61 -37.22
C LYS A 595 20.47 12.94 -35.91
N PRO A 596 20.94 13.48 -34.76
CA PRO A 596 20.75 12.88 -33.47
C PRO A 596 19.26 12.94 -33.03
N VAL A 597 18.83 11.89 -32.31
CA VAL A 597 17.50 11.79 -31.76
C VAL A 597 17.57 11.29 -30.33
N LEU A 598 16.53 11.64 -29.55
CA LEU A 598 16.33 11.10 -28.21
C LEU A 598 15.59 9.77 -28.26
N LEU A 599 15.99 8.89 -27.40
CA LEU A 599 15.30 7.64 -27.09
C LEU A 599 14.64 7.78 -25.72
N GLU A 600 13.39 7.35 -25.62
CA GLU A 600 12.63 7.30 -24.38
C GLU A 600 12.39 5.87 -23.92
N PRO A 601 12.40 5.60 -22.61
CA PRO A 601 12.08 4.29 -22.09
C PRO A 601 10.59 4.04 -22.21
N ILE A 602 10.22 2.92 -22.82
CA ILE A 602 8.85 2.40 -22.92
C ILE A 602 8.70 1.32 -21.86
N VAL A 603 7.58 1.36 -21.17
CA VAL A 603 7.19 0.36 -20.18
C VAL A 603 5.93 -0.37 -20.63
N ASN A 604 5.85 -1.64 -20.27
CA ASN A 604 4.62 -2.42 -20.37
C ASN A 604 3.80 -2.15 -19.11
N LEU A 605 2.67 -1.49 -19.28
CA LEU A 605 1.75 -1.09 -18.24
C LEU A 605 0.58 -2.05 -18.21
N LYS A 606 0.20 -2.52 -17.02
CA LYS A 606 -1.04 -3.25 -16.75
C LYS A 606 -1.90 -2.41 -15.83
N VAL A 607 -3.14 -2.19 -16.21
CA VAL A 607 -4.11 -1.41 -15.43
C VAL A 607 -5.34 -2.25 -15.19
N ASP A 608 -5.64 -2.50 -13.93
CA ASP A 608 -6.84 -3.23 -13.50
C ASP A 608 -7.92 -2.23 -13.06
N VAL A 609 -9.08 -2.26 -13.73
CA VAL A 609 -10.19 -1.34 -13.52
C VAL A 609 -11.53 -2.05 -13.61
N LEU A 610 -12.59 -1.45 -13.03
CA LEU A 610 -13.96 -1.91 -13.24
C LEU A 610 -14.39 -1.70 -14.70
N ASP A 611 -15.23 -2.61 -15.22
CA ASP A 611 -15.76 -2.55 -16.59
C ASP A 611 -16.27 -1.17 -16.98
N LYS A 612 -17.01 -0.52 -16.09
CA LYS A 612 -17.56 0.83 -16.29
C LYS A 612 -16.53 1.93 -16.49
N ASN A 613 -15.30 1.75 -16.00
CA ASN A 613 -14.22 2.74 -16.10
C ASN A 613 -13.27 2.48 -17.27
N THR A 614 -13.40 1.34 -17.97
CA THR A 614 -12.50 0.92 -19.03
C THR A 614 -12.37 1.96 -20.14
N GLY A 615 -13.48 2.55 -20.57
CA GLY A 615 -13.49 3.54 -21.64
C GLY A 615 -12.71 4.82 -21.29
N ASP A 616 -12.90 5.35 -20.09
CA ASP A 616 -12.22 6.57 -19.62
C ASP A 616 -10.72 6.34 -19.50
N VAL A 617 -10.32 5.18 -18.94
CA VAL A 617 -8.91 4.81 -18.77
C VAL A 617 -8.23 4.58 -20.12
N MET A 618 -8.87 3.90 -21.07
CA MET A 618 -8.37 3.76 -22.45
C MET A 618 -8.18 5.13 -23.12
N GLY A 619 -9.13 6.05 -22.93
CA GLY A 619 -9.05 7.41 -23.44
C GLY A 619 -7.86 8.20 -22.86
N ASP A 620 -7.60 8.05 -21.56
CA ASP A 620 -6.45 8.68 -20.89
C ASP A 620 -5.12 8.06 -21.32
N LEU A 621 -5.02 6.73 -21.40
CA LEU A 621 -3.82 6.06 -21.89
C LEU A 621 -3.45 6.52 -23.30
N ASN A 622 -4.42 6.68 -24.20
CA ASN A 622 -4.19 7.21 -25.55
C ASN A 622 -3.66 8.66 -25.52
N LYS A 623 -4.21 9.52 -24.67
CA LYS A 623 -3.72 10.91 -24.48
C LYS A 623 -2.27 10.95 -23.99
N ARG A 624 -1.88 9.94 -23.17
CA ARG A 624 -0.51 9.75 -22.66
C ARG A 624 0.42 9.06 -23.63
N ARG A 625 0.01 8.89 -24.90
CA ARG A 625 0.79 8.19 -25.92
C ARG A 625 0.93 6.69 -25.64
N GLY A 626 0.04 6.12 -24.86
CA GLY A 626 -0.03 4.69 -24.61
C GLY A 626 -0.59 3.95 -25.83
N ARG A 627 0.03 2.82 -26.18
CA ARG A 627 -0.44 1.90 -27.21
C ARG A 627 -1.05 0.70 -26.52
N ILE A 628 -2.37 0.57 -26.58
CA ILE A 628 -3.10 -0.55 -25.98
C ILE A 628 -2.77 -1.82 -26.78
N LEU A 629 -2.32 -2.84 -26.07
CA LEU A 629 -1.93 -4.15 -26.61
C LEU A 629 -3.01 -5.21 -26.45
N GLY A 630 -3.79 -5.11 -25.37
CA GLY A 630 -4.83 -6.08 -25.03
C GLY A 630 -5.71 -5.64 -23.88
N MET A 631 -6.80 -6.39 -23.72
CA MET A 631 -7.74 -6.25 -22.64
C MET A 631 -8.18 -7.67 -22.22
N ASN A 632 -8.01 -7.99 -20.96
CA ASN A 632 -8.28 -9.29 -20.39
C ASN A 632 -9.38 -9.18 -19.32
N PRO A 633 -10.47 -9.94 -19.40
CA PRO A 633 -11.48 -9.95 -18.34
C PRO A 633 -10.90 -10.57 -17.07
N LEU A 634 -11.21 -9.97 -15.92
CA LEU A 634 -10.90 -10.46 -14.59
C LEU A 634 -12.21 -10.80 -13.86
N GLU A 635 -12.11 -11.52 -12.75
CA GLU A 635 -13.25 -11.78 -11.90
C GLU A 635 -13.86 -10.51 -11.29
N GLY A 636 -15.12 -10.53 -10.92
CA GLY A 636 -15.80 -9.42 -10.26
C GLY A 636 -16.11 -8.20 -11.14
N GLY A 637 -16.30 -8.38 -12.47
CA GLY A 637 -16.63 -7.28 -13.39
C GLY A 637 -15.48 -6.29 -13.58
N ARG A 638 -14.24 -6.80 -13.62
CA ARG A 638 -13.02 -6.03 -13.82
C ARG A 638 -12.34 -6.37 -15.14
N GLN A 639 -11.51 -5.48 -15.64
CA GLN A 639 -10.70 -5.62 -16.85
C GLN A 639 -9.25 -5.26 -16.57
N GLU A 640 -8.33 -6.10 -17.04
CA GLU A 640 -6.92 -5.75 -17.13
C GLU A 640 -6.63 -5.15 -18.51
N LEU A 641 -6.24 -3.89 -18.55
CA LEU A 641 -5.74 -3.22 -19.74
C LEU A 641 -4.22 -3.36 -19.80
N VAL A 642 -3.70 -3.86 -20.92
CA VAL A 642 -2.26 -3.95 -21.16
C VAL A 642 -1.86 -2.94 -22.22
N ALA A 643 -0.86 -2.10 -21.94
CA ALA A 643 -0.42 -1.07 -22.86
C ALA A 643 1.10 -0.82 -22.79
N ASP A 644 1.71 -0.50 -23.92
CA ASP A 644 3.04 0.09 -23.98
C ASP A 644 2.92 1.61 -23.85
N ILE A 645 3.66 2.22 -22.93
CA ILE A 645 3.57 3.65 -22.67
C ILE A 645 4.95 4.23 -22.32
N PRO A 646 5.27 5.48 -22.73
CA PRO A 646 6.48 6.14 -22.28
C PRO A 646 6.49 6.34 -20.76
N LEU A 647 7.58 5.95 -20.09
CA LEU A 647 7.71 6.10 -18.63
C LEU A 647 7.46 7.54 -18.15
N ALA A 648 7.88 8.53 -18.94
CA ALA A 648 7.64 9.95 -18.65
C ALA A 648 6.15 10.28 -18.52
N SER A 649 5.26 9.55 -19.20
CA SER A 649 3.82 9.76 -19.20
C SER A 649 3.12 9.15 -17.97
N LEU A 650 3.81 8.28 -17.21
CA LEU A 650 3.30 7.69 -15.96
C LEU A 650 3.55 8.57 -14.73
N ILE A 651 4.33 9.63 -14.85
CA ILE A 651 4.54 10.56 -13.73
C ILE A 651 3.21 11.22 -13.38
N GLY A 652 2.73 11.01 -12.14
CA GLY A 652 1.42 11.48 -11.67
C GLY A 652 0.22 10.64 -12.11
N TYR A 653 0.43 9.52 -12.85
CA TYR A 653 -0.67 8.68 -13.34
C TYR A 653 -1.52 8.07 -12.21
N SER A 654 -0.93 7.76 -11.06
CA SER A 654 -1.66 7.22 -9.91
C SER A 654 -2.80 8.12 -9.45
N THR A 655 -2.56 9.43 -9.41
CA THR A 655 -3.57 10.43 -9.03
C THR A 655 -4.68 10.53 -10.07
N ASP A 656 -4.31 10.55 -11.35
CA ASP A 656 -5.28 10.65 -12.44
C ASP A 656 -6.12 9.36 -12.56
N LEU A 657 -5.50 8.18 -12.43
CA LEU A 657 -6.23 6.91 -12.44
C LEU A 657 -7.23 6.82 -11.28
N ARG A 658 -6.83 7.24 -10.08
CA ARG A 658 -7.74 7.29 -8.92
C ARG A 658 -8.91 8.25 -9.14
N SER A 659 -8.64 9.41 -9.72
CA SER A 659 -9.70 10.38 -10.03
C SER A 659 -10.72 9.82 -11.03
N MET A 660 -10.26 9.11 -12.07
CA MET A 660 -11.13 8.52 -13.09
C MET A 660 -11.92 7.31 -12.58
N THR A 661 -11.35 6.56 -11.62
CA THR A 661 -11.92 5.28 -11.18
C THR A 661 -12.51 5.33 -9.76
N GLY A 662 -12.55 6.53 -9.15
CA GLY A 662 -12.93 6.69 -7.74
C GLY A 662 -12.02 5.92 -6.77
N GLY A 663 -10.77 5.62 -7.18
CA GLY A 663 -9.80 4.86 -6.41
C GLY A 663 -9.88 3.33 -6.57
N SER A 664 -10.73 2.82 -7.48
CA SER A 664 -10.83 1.37 -7.74
C SER A 664 -9.74 0.85 -8.68
N GLY A 665 -9.10 1.72 -9.47
CA GLY A 665 -8.06 1.36 -10.42
C GLY A 665 -6.72 1.08 -9.75
N GLU A 666 -6.05 0.03 -10.19
CA GLU A 666 -4.69 -0.34 -9.80
C GLU A 666 -3.82 -0.48 -11.04
N PHE A 667 -2.53 -0.26 -10.93
CA PHE A 667 -1.62 -0.48 -12.04
C PHE A 667 -0.25 -0.97 -11.58
N SER A 668 0.41 -1.68 -12.47
CA SER A 668 1.80 -2.06 -12.38
C SER A 668 2.49 -1.85 -13.72
N TYR A 669 3.80 -1.69 -13.71
CA TYR A 669 4.55 -1.56 -14.96
C TYR A 669 5.94 -2.19 -14.86
N GLU A 670 6.43 -2.64 -16.03
CA GLU A 670 7.77 -3.19 -16.18
C GLU A 670 8.47 -2.50 -17.35
N PHE A 671 9.80 -2.29 -17.25
CA PHE A 671 10.58 -1.78 -18.37
C PHE A 671 10.54 -2.77 -19.54
N SER A 672 10.25 -2.25 -20.74
CA SER A 672 10.21 -3.04 -21.97
C SER A 672 11.42 -2.77 -22.85
N ARG A 673 11.55 -1.54 -23.36
CA ARG A 673 12.58 -1.19 -24.34
C ARG A 673 12.78 0.32 -24.44
N TYR A 674 13.76 0.72 -25.24
CA TYR A 674 13.91 2.12 -25.67
C TYR A 674 13.33 2.29 -27.08
N GLU A 675 12.58 3.37 -27.29
CA GLU A 675 12.07 3.78 -28.62
C GLU A 675 12.43 5.23 -28.93
N GLN A 676 12.50 5.56 -30.21
CA GLN A 676 12.72 6.93 -30.65
C GLN A 676 11.55 7.82 -30.23
N MET A 677 11.88 8.92 -29.59
CA MET A 677 10.90 9.94 -29.18
C MET A 677 10.34 10.68 -30.41
N PRO A 678 9.01 10.95 -30.46
CA PRO A 678 8.44 11.85 -31.47
C PRO A 678 9.02 13.26 -31.38
N ALA A 679 9.10 13.97 -32.51
CA ALA A 679 9.75 15.27 -32.62
C ALA A 679 9.20 16.32 -31.62
N ASP A 680 7.86 16.41 -31.48
CA ASP A 680 7.20 17.35 -30.56
C ASP A 680 7.56 17.10 -29.09
N ALA A 681 7.71 15.82 -28.71
CA ALA A 681 8.13 15.44 -27.37
C ALA A 681 9.62 15.71 -27.15
N GLN A 682 10.46 15.41 -28.17
CA GLN A 682 11.89 15.68 -28.15
C GLN A 682 12.17 17.17 -27.93
N ASP A 683 11.48 18.06 -28.65
CA ASP A 683 11.66 19.52 -28.53
C ASP A 683 11.37 20.03 -27.10
N LYS A 684 10.40 19.42 -26.41
CA LYS A 684 10.11 19.77 -25.01
C LYS A 684 11.25 19.34 -24.08
N VAL A 685 11.74 18.13 -24.24
CA VAL A 685 12.85 17.61 -23.42
C VAL A 685 14.14 18.38 -23.66
N LEU A 686 14.41 18.80 -24.90
CA LEU A 686 15.58 19.62 -25.24
C LEU A 686 15.52 20.99 -24.55
N LYS A 687 14.37 21.65 -24.57
CA LYS A 687 14.17 22.93 -23.86
C LYS A 687 14.33 22.80 -22.35
N GLU A 688 13.81 21.70 -21.76
CA GLU A 688 13.98 21.43 -20.32
C GLU A 688 15.47 21.20 -19.99
N ALA A 689 16.20 20.44 -20.82
CA ALA A 689 17.64 20.18 -20.64
C ALA A 689 18.50 21.44 -20.79
N GLU A 690 18.12 22.36 -21.66
CA GLU A 690 18.79 23.68 -21.81
C GLU A 690 18.56 24.56 -20.59
N ALA A 691 17.33 24.66 -20.09
CA ALA A 691 16.99 25.41 -18.89
C ALA A 691 17.72 24.86 -17.64
N GLU A 692 17.86 23.52 -17.50
CA GLU A 692 18.66 22.94 -16.40
C GLU A 692 20.14 23.32 -16.50
N LYS A 693 20.72 23.36 -17.71
CA LYS A 693 22.12 23.78 -17.91
C LYS A 693 22.37 25.24 -17.54
N GLU A 694 21.40 26.13 -17.75
CA GLU A 694 21.47 27.55 -17.37
C GLU A 694 21.39 27.76 -15.85
N ASN A 695 20.55 26.97 -15.15
CA ASN A 695 20.38 27.05 -13.69
C ASN A 695 21.59 26.48 -12.90
N ILE A 696 22.50 25.72 -13.55
CA ILE A 696 23.72 25.15 -12.93
C ILE A 696 24.93 26.08 -13.12
N LYS A 697 24.86 27.08 -14.00
CA LYS A 697 25.89 28.11 -14.20
C LYS A 697 25.72 29.26 -13.22
#